data_bc6292cfe1ac7b64bb693a7edf20c742
#
_entry.id   bc6292cfe1ac7b64bb693a7edf20c742
#
_cell.length_a   1.000
_cell.length_b   1.000
_cell.length_c   1.000
_cell.angle_alpha   90.00
_cell.angle_beta   90.00
_cell.angle_gamma   90.00
#
_symmetry.space_group_name_H-M   'P 1'
#
loop_
_entity.id
_entity.type
_entity.pdbx_description
1 polymer ?
#
loop_
_entity_poly.entity_id
_entity_poly.type
_entity_poly.pdbx_seq_one_letter_code
_entity_poly.pdbx_strand_id
1 'polypeptide(L)'
;MKLQRSASAFLVILLVQAGAMAAVTGRVIDSKSAPVKNAMILYTSLANRLMSAYSDSLGNFTIAAPTPASVRNPRTAGCRFDHDVTVAGTSVWFTVNGTQNVTMDLYSVRGQRIARLFNGTLNNTRYRINPFAGRTPAARGLYIVKLRIGNDVICETVLHPGGRAVSSAASAGRTDAPALLKTAAALDSLRVGKTGYLPVKVALDSYDKDAGDVRITAMDLTWRVDSIMGLMTLDEKIGQMTMGEFRYCSGTEVKTYMLGSVFSGGGGVPTDNTLTGWQNLYDGFQDQALSTRLKIPIIYGIDAVHGHSNLIGAVIFPHNIAMGCTEDPALVSLACRATAIEVKATGLNWTFSPCITVPRDERWGRTFEGFGETQTESQMYASATTVGYQGYDLSSPYTITATAKHFLSDGGTLFGTGQSGYLIDRGDARITETELRQIHLPGYIRAIAEGVGTIMPTLSMWNGVNISGDKAILTDMLKTELNFDGVVVSDWDAVVILNLGGINYGIENVVACVNSGQDMLMIGSLQGMLDFISNCKLAVNQGRIQQSRIDDAVKRVLRLKFRLGLFEHPYAIRTMNSTFGSALHRDVARQCVRESMVLLKNDSATLPIPKTANVAVVGAWGDDLGRQCGGWTITWQGQFGNITTGTTVKKAISSVCQGTVTYSTTGDSLGNADYVVVVVGEEPYAEGPGDRSDLSLSQAHKDLITKCANSGKKVVCLLFSGRPMIITDVLPECNAFVAAWLPGTEGQGIADVLFGDYDFKGKLKHTWPSSMTQIPINSGDGKTGLFPYGYGLKMNP
;
A
#
# COMPACT_ATOMS: atom_id res chain seq x y z
N MET A 1 -2.25 36.30 -25.78
CA MET A 1 -1.15 35.41 -26.15
C MET A 1 -1.57 33.99 -25.78
N LYS A 2 -1.81 33.11 -26.74
CA LYS A 2 -2.23 31.73 -26.52
C LYS A 2 -0.99 30.92 -26.12
N LEU A 3 -0.89 30.51 -24.88
CA LEU A 3 0.04 29.45 -24.50
C LEU A 3 -0.50 28.12 -25.01
N GLN A 4 0.09 27.61 -26.05
CA GLN A 4 -0.10 26.22 -26.49
C GLN A 4 0.45 25.28 -25.43
N ARG A 5 -0.43 24.46 -24.87
CA ARG A 5 -0.05 23.32 -24.05
C ARG A 5 0.55 22.25 -24.96
N SER A 6 1.84 22.08 -24.93
CA SER A 6 2.51 20.94 -25.54
C SER A 6 2.46 19.78 -24.55
N ALA A 7 1.64 18.78 -24.81
CA ALA A 7 1.71 17.49 -24.14
C ALA A 7 2.84 16.67 -24.79
N SER A 8 3.76 16.19 -24.01
CA SER A 8 5.01 15.56 -24.48
C SER A 8 5.16 14.13 -23.97
N ALA A 9 5.55 13.17 -24.80
CA ALA A 9 5.70 11.72 -24.59
C ALA A 9 7.08 11.13 -24.92
N PHE A 10 7.51 9.95 -24.57
CA PHE A 10 8.87 9.41 -24.67
C PHE A 10 9.16 7.93 -24.88
N LEU A 11 10.28 7.53 -25.25
CA LEU A 11 10.87 6.35 -25.80
C LEU A 11 11.94 5.64 -24.99
N VAL A 12 12.27 4.43 -25.34
CA VAL A 12 13.20 3.44 -24.81
C VAL A 12 14.32 3.03 -25.76
N ILE A 13 15.54 2.84 -25.34
CA ILE A 13 16.63 2.19 -26.09
C ILE A 13 17.56 1.33 -25.21
N LEU A 14 18.10 0.25 -25.74
CA LEU A 14 18.99 -0.70 -25.12
C LEU A 14 20.42 -0.62 -25.62
N LEU A 15 21.39 -0.88 -24.80
CA LEU A 15 22.79 -1.09 -25.23
C LEU A 15 23.54 -2.07 -24.31
N VAL A 16 24.27 -3.01 -24.92
CA VAL A 16 25.16 -3.93 -24.22
C VAL A 16 26.55 -3.93 -24.83
N GLN A 17 27.58 -3.82 -23.98
CA GLN A 17 28.94 -4.23 -24.33
C GLN A 17 29.51 -5.21 -23.32
N ALA A 18 30.39 -6.09 -23.76
CA ALA A 18 30.96 -7.20 -22.98
C ALA A 18 31.62 -6.71 -21.70
N GLY A 19 31.14 -7.22 -20.56
CA GLY A 19 31.63 -6.90 -19.22
C GLY A 19 30.78 -5.90 -18.42
N ALA A 20 29.75 -5.27 -19.04
CA ALA A 20 28.80 -4.40 -18.35
C ALA A 20 27.53 -5.17 -17.96
N MET A 21 26.88 -4.73 -16.88
CA MET A 21 25.54 -5.27 -16.50
C MET A 21 24.56 -4.99 -17.61
N ALA A 22 23.79 -6.02 -18.02
CA ALA A 22 22.72 -5.87 -18.99
C ALA A 22 21.68 -4.86 -18.49
N ALA A 23 21.18 -3.99 -19.37
CA ALA A 23 20.19 -2.99 -19.05
C ALA A 23 19.19 -2.83 -20.20
N VAL A 24 17.93 -2.63 -19.88
CA VAL A 24 16.91 -2.22 -20.87
C VAL A 24 16.86 -0.71 -20.89
N THR A 25 17.21 -0.10 -22.00
CA THR A 25 17.21 1.35 -22.18
C THR A 25 16.24 1.78 -23.25
N GLY A 26 15.89 3.00 -23.25
CA GLY A 26 15.10 3.54 -24.29
C GLY A 26 14.55 4.93 -24.17
N ARG A 27 13.50 5.33 -24.94
CA ARG A 27 12.90 6.67 -24.99
C ARG A 27 11.41 6.63 -25.37
N VAL A 28 10.45 7.21 -24.68
CA VAL A 28 9.00 7.24 -24.91
C VAL A 28 8.56 8.54 -25.57
N ILE A 29 7.79 8.51 -26.63
CA ILE A 29 7.33 9.66 -27.41
C ILE A 29 5.81 9.68 -27.57
N ASP A 30 5.18 10.84 -27.84
CA ASP A 30 3.75 10.94 -28.15
C ASP A 30 3.43 10.67 -29.62
N SER A 31 2.17 10.82 -29.96
CA SER A 31 1.71 10.69 -31.36
C SER A 31 2.34 11.71 -32.30
N LYS A 32 2.95 12.79 -31.80
CA LYS A 32 3.64 13.84 -32.56
C LYS A 32 5.16 13.72 -32.48
N SER A 33 5.68 12.60 -32.00
CA SER A 33 7.12 12.34 -31.82
C SER A 33 7.82 13.28 -30.82
N ALA A 34 7.05 14.00 -29.99
CA ALA A 34 7.60 14.82 -28.94
C ALA A 34 7.88 13.96 -27.68
N PRO A 35 8.90 14.30 -26.92
CA PRO A 35 9.37 13.62 -25.71
C PRO A 35 8.38 13.67 -24.49
N VAL A 36 8.04 12.54 -23.70
CA VAL A 36 7.26 12.54 -22.44
C VAL A 36 8.14 12.30 -21.23
N LYS A 37 8.28 13.25 -20.39
CA LYS A 37 8.92 13.15 -19.07
C LYS A 37 8.03 12.35 -18.11
N ASN A 38 8.63 11.57 -17.20
CA ASN A 38 7.92 10.79 -16.18
C ASN A 38 6.91 9.77 -16.74
N ALA A 39 7.13 9.19 -17.92
CA ALA A 39 6.43 7.97 -18.28
C ALA A 39 7.04 6.82 -17.46
N MET A 40 6.19 6.01 -16.85
CA MET A 40 6.67 4.83 -16.14
C MET A 40 6.80 3.65 -17.09
N ILE A 41 7.87 2.95 -16.94
CA ILE A 41 8.21 1.75 -17.68
C ILE A 41 8.31 0.60 -16.71
N LEU A 42 7.46 -0.41 -16.89
CA LEU A 42 7.57 -1.68 -16.20
C LEU A 42 8.16 -2.72 -17.13
N TYR A 43 9.22 -3.29 -16.68
CA TYR A 43 9.76 -4.51 -17.23
C TYR A 43 9.26 -5.70 -16.39
N THR A 44 8.59 -6.62 -17.05
CA THR A 44 8.21 -7.89 -16.44
C THR A 44 9.08 -8.97 -17.07
N SER A 45 10.06 -9.45 -16.32
CA SER A 45 10.86 -10.59 -16.72
C SER A 45 10.03 -11.87 -16.61
N LEU A 46 10.44 -12.91 -17.35
CA LEU A 46 9.89 -14.27 -17.23
C LEU A 46 10.00 -14.86 -15.82
N ALA A 47 10.89 -14.31 -14.99
CA ALA A 47 11.04 -14.65 -13.58
C ALA A 47 10.04 -13.93 -12.66
N ASN A 48 8.98 -13.28 -13.19
CA ASN A 48 8.04 -12.43 -12.46
C ASN A 48 8.72 -11.32 -11.64
N ARG A 49 9.95 -10.94 -11.99
CA ARG A 49 10.59 -9.77 -11.38
C ARG A 49 10.06 -8.52 -12.06
N LEU A 50 9.39 -7.71 -11.26
CA LEU A 50 8.93 -6.41 -11.68
C LEU A 50 10.07 -5.42 -11.46
N MET A 51 10.53 -4.77 -12.53
CA MET A 51 11.50 -3.68 -12.47
C MET A 51 10.87 -2.45 -13.09
N SER A 52 11.15 -1.29 -12.55
CA SER A 52 10.58 -0.03 -13.04
C SER A 52 11.66 1.01 -13.30
N ALA A 53 11.40 1.90 -14.24
CA ALA A 53 12.15 3.11 -14.50
C ALA A 53 11.21 4.24 -14.92
N TYR A 54 11.71 5.47 -14.86
CA TYR A 54 10.99 6.64 -15.33
C TYR A 54 11.80 7.34 -16.41
N SER A 55 11.11 7.85 -17.41
CA SER A 55 11.76 8.63 -18.46
C SER A 55 12.16 10.02 -17.95
N ASP A 56 13.35 10.48 -18.37
CA ASP A 56 13.88 11.81 -18.11
C ASP A 56 13.22 12.91 -18.95
N SER A 57 13.74 14.13 -18.90
CA SER A 57 13.23 15.27 -19.67
C SER A 57 13.42 15.14 -21.18
N LEU A 58 14.31 14.27 -21.62
CA LEU A 58 14.54 13.93 -23.02
C LEU A 58 13.88 12.61 -23.42
N GLY A 59 13.30 11.91 -22.43
CA GLY A 59 12.62 10.68 -22.59
C GLY A 59 13.37 9.41 -22.40
N ASN A 60 14.57 9.52 -22.13
CA ASN A 60 15.38 8.34 -22.01
C ASN A 60 15.14 7.71 -20.65
N PHE A 61 15.17 6.38 -20.57
CA PHE A 61 15.23 5.64 -19.33
C PHE A 61 16.21 4.48 -19.43
N THR A 62 16.58 3.98 -18.26
CA THR A 62 17.42 2.80 -18.15
C THR A 62 16.87 1.93 -17.02
N ILE A 63 16.55 0.68 -17.32
CA ILE A 63 16.28 -0.35 -16.32
C ILE A 63 17.56 -1.17 -16.19
N ALA A 64 18.32 -0.96 -15.13
CA ALA A 64 19.52 -1.74 -14.84
C ALA A 64 19.13 -3.19 -14.47
N ALA A 65 19.86 -4.18 -14.98
CA ALA A 65 19.71 -5.53 -14.50
C ALA A 65 20.03 -5.60 -12.99
N PRO A 66 19.29 -6.41 -12.22
CA PRO A 66 19.64 -6.60 -10.82
C PRO A 66 21.06 -7.17 -10.75
N THR A 67 21.89 -6.55 -9.93
CA THR A 67 23.23 -7.10 -9.62
C THR A 67 23.07 -8.52 -9.09
N PRO A 68 23.88 -9.50 -9.53
CA PRO A 68 23.78 -10.89 -9.08
C PRO A 68 23.98 -11.10 -7.57
N ALA A 69 24.29 -10.06 -6.82
CA ALA A 69 24.75 -10.13 -5.44
C ALA A 69 23.67 -10.16 -4.36
N SER A 70 22.37 -10.10 -4.66
CA SER A 70 21.34 -9.93 -3.61
C SER A 70 20.27 -11.01 -3.53
N VAL A 71 20.39 -12.12 -4.23
CA VAL A 71 19.50 -13.28 -4.02
C VAL A 71 20.33 -14.47 -3.52
N ARG A 72 20.80 -14.36 -2.28
CA ARG A 72 21.14 -15.57 -1.53
C ARG A 72 19.84 -16.18 -1.00
N ASN A 73 19.39 -17.22 -1.66
CA ASN A 73 18.51 -18.20 -1.06
C ASN A 73 19.24 -18.77 0.18
N PRO A 74 18.72 -18.69 1.42
CA PRO A 74 19.48 -19.06 2.62
C PRO A 74 19.51 -20.58 2.87
N ARG A 75 19.58 -21.39 1.84
CA ARG A 75 19.84 -22.82 1.96
C ARG A 75 20.72 -23.31 0.82
N THR A 76 21.95 -23.29 1.06
CA THR A 76 23.09 -24.15 0.69
C THR A 76 24.31 -23.31 0.43
N ALA A 77 25.17 -23.22 1.40
CA ALA A 77 26.56 -22.85 1.17
C ALA A 77 27.15 -23.91 0.20
N GLY A 78 27.59 -23.47 -0.99
CA GLY A 78 28.52 -24.25 -1.77
C GLY A 78 28.15 -24.66 -3.19
N CYS A 79 27.01 -24.27 -3.78
CA CYS A 79 26.74 -24.66 -5.18
C CYS A 79 26.52 -23.43 -6.07
N ARG A 80 27.41 -23.16 -7.00
CA ARG A 80 27.13 -22.36 -8.20
C ARG A 80 26.27 -23.24 -9.12
N PHE A 81 25.06 -22.79 -9.42
CA PHE A 81 24.21 -23.45 -10.42
C PHE A 81 24.45 -22.76 -11.77
N ASP A 82 24.87 -23.55 -12.77
CA ASP A 82 25.03 -23.08 -14.15
C ASP A 82 23.71 -23.12 -14.95
N HIS A 83 22.59 -23.38 -14.30
CA HIS A 83 21.29 -23.56 -14.94
C HIS A 83 20.19 -22.70 -14.30
N ASP A 84 19.46 -21.89 -15.11
CA ASP A 84 18.31 -21.11 -14.69
C ASP A 84 17.05 -21.95 -14.64
N VAL A 85 16.39 -21.99 -13.48
CA VAL A 85 15.07 -22.63 -13.31
C VAL A 85 14.08 -21.59 -12.79
N THR A 86 12.89 -21.56 -13.40
CA THR A 86 11.83 -20.61 -13.05
C THR A 86 10.48 -21.30 -13.07
N VAL A 87 9.64 -20.98 -12.07
CA VAL A 87 8.25 -21.43 -12.01
C VAL A 87 7.34 -20.24 -12.32
N ALA A 88 6.43 -20.41 -13.30
CA ALA A 88 5.42 -19.42 -13.64
C ALA A 88 4.05 -20.10 -13.76
N GLY A 89 3.17 -19.82 -12.79
CA GLY A 89 1.87 -20.49 -12.69
C GLY A 89 2.02 -22.00 -12.52
N THR A 90 1.44 -22.79 -13.43
CA THR A 90 1.56 -24.26 -13.46
C THR A 90 2.72 -24.77 -14.32
N SER A 91 3.62 -23.91 -14.79
CA SER A 91 4.71 -24.30 -15.68
C SER A 91 6.06 -24.11 -15.01
N VAL A 92 6.96 -25.08 -15.24
CA VAL A 92 8.37 -25.00 -14.86
C VAL A 92 9.18 -24.76 -16.13
N TRP A 93 10.02 -23.75 -16.09
CA TRP A 93 10.94 -23.36 -17.15
C TRP A 93 12.36 -23.61 -16.68
N PHE A 94 13.19 -24.16 -17.53
CA PHE A 94 14.60 -24.36 -17.21
C PHE A 94 15.47 -24.32 -18.45
N THR A 95 16.71 -23.91 -18.26
CA THR A 95 17.73 -23.86 -19.31
C THR A 95 18.72 -24.99 -19.13
N VAL A 96 19.09 -25.65 -20.21
CA VAL A 96 20.13 -26.65 -20.23
C VAL A 96 21.30 -26.11 -21.04
N ASN A 97 22.47 -25.99 -20.45
CA ASN A 97 23.69 -25.54 -21.10
C ASN A 97 24.49 -26.76 -21.53
N GLY A 98 24.80 -26.82 -22.83
CA GLY A 98 25.41 -28.02 -23.43
C GLY A 98 24.43 -29.17 -23.54
N THR A 99 24.94 -30.37 -23.74
CA THR A 99 24.18 -31.64 -23.78
C THR A 99 24.26 -32.31 -22.40
N GLN A 100 23.13 -32.41 -21.70
CA GLN A 100 23.05 -32.90 -20.32
C GLN A 100 21.96 -33.94 -20.15
N ASN A 101 22.20 -34.93 -19.25
CA ASN A 101 21.15 -35.80 -18.77
C ASN A 101 20.25 -35.06 -17.79
N VAL A 102 18.95 -35.07 -18.06
CA VAL A 102 17.94 -34.36 -17.27
C VAL A 102 16.93 -35.36 -16.73
N THR A 103 16.67 -35.29 -15.43
CA THR A 103 15.53 -35.98 -14.81
C THR A 103 14.66 -34.98 -14.09
N MET A 104 13.33 -35.14 -14.17
CA MET A 104 12.37 -34.29 -13.47
C MET A 104 11.30 -35.13 -12.81
N ASP A 105 11.13 -34.96 -11.51
CA ASP A 105 10.16 -35.68 -10.68
C ASP A 105 9.22 -34.69 -9.97
N LEU A 106 7.95 -35.06 -9.82
CA LEU A 106 6.94 -34.34 -9.04
C LEU A 106 6.74 -35.02 -7.69
N TYR A 107 6.76 -34.24 -6.64
CA TYR A 107 6.55 -34.66 -5.25
C TYR A 107 5.39 -33.93 -4.60
N SER A 108 4.74 -34.58 -3.64
CA SER A 108 3.90 -33.88 -2.66
C SER A 108 4.77 -33.07 -1.70
N VAL A 109 4.17 -32.07 -1.02
CA VAL A 109 4.86 -31.30 0.04
C VAL A 109 5.32 -32.18 1.22
N ARG A 110 4.80 -33.40 1.33
CA ARG A 110 5.23 -34.41 2.32
C ARG A 110 6.43 -35.26 1.84
N GLY A 111 7.02 -34.94 0.69
CA GLY A 111 8.18 -35.62 0.13
C GLY A 111 7.87 -36.93 -0.60
N GLN A 112 6.59 -37.30 -0.78
CA GLN A 112 6.22 -38.50 -1.55
C GLN A 112 6.31 -38.21 -3.05
N ARG A 113 7.06 -39.02 -3.81
CA ARG A 113 7.11 -38.89 -5.27
C ARG A 113 5.80 -39.32 -5.90
N ILE A 114 5.18 -38.36 -6.60
CA ILE A 114 3.89 -38.55 -7.29
C ILE A 114 4.12 -39.08 -8.71
N ALA A 115 5.12 -38.52 -9.41
CA ALA A 115 5.38 -38.89 -10.79
C ALA A 115 6.80 -38.58 -11.22
N ARG A 116 7.30 -39.34 -12.21
CA ARG A 116 8.43 -38.94 -13.05
C ARG A 116 7.87 -38.17 -14.25
N LEU A 117 8.31 -36.92 -14.41
CA LEU A 117 7.84 -36.00 -15.46
C LEU A 117 8.69 -36.14 -16.72
N PHE A 118 10.00 -36.30 -16.54
CA PHE A 118 10.96 -36.44 -17.62
C PHE A 118 12.19 -37.24 -17.19
N ASN A 119 12.81 -37.98 -18.14
CA ASN A 119 14.09 -38.61 -17.97
C ASN A 119 14.72 -38.82 -19.37
N GLY A 120 15.80 -38.11 -19.66
CA GLY A 120 16.45 -38.17 -20.96
C GLY A 120 17.55 -37.15 -21.11
N THR A 121 18.19 -37.13 -22.28
CA THR A 121 19.25 -36.16 -22.61
C THR A 121 18.64 -34.97 -23.32
N LEU A 122 19.00 -33.77 -22.88
CA LEU A 122 18.58 -32.47 -23.47
C LEU A 122 19.81 -31.67 -23.88
N ASN A 123 19.65 -30.80 -24.86
CA ASN A 123 20.76 -30.00 -25.42
C ASN A 123 20.52 -28.49 -25.16
N ASN A 124 21.53 -27.71 -25.50
CA ASN A 124 21.66 -26.28 -25.22
C ASN A 124 20.44 -25.46 -25.69
N THR A 125 19.40 -25.38 -24.80
CA THR A 125 18.19 -24.61 -25.05
C THR A 125 17.37 -24.43 -23.77
N ARG A 126 16.33 -23.62 -23.82
CA ARG A 126 15.36 -23.45 -22.75
C ARG A 126 14.16 -24.38 -22.97
N TYR A 127 13.68 -25.00 -21.89
CA TYR A 127 12.56 -25.93 -21.89
C TYR A 127 11.43 -25.47 -20.99
N ARG A 128 10.21 -25.89 -21.33
CA ARG A 128 9.01 -25.67 -20.51
C ARG A 128 8.32 -27.01 -20.28
N ILE A 129 7.88 -27.25 -19.05
CA ILE A 129 7.04 -28.39 -18.72
C ILE A 129 5.86 -27.91 -17.85
N ASN A 130 4.67 -28.42 -18.10
CA ASN A 130 3.56 -28.35 -17.15
C ASN A 130 3.51 -29.69 -16.39
N PRO A 131 3.86 -29.73 -15.09
CA PRO A 131 3.91 -30.94 -14.30
C PRO A 131 2.58 -31.69 -14.20
N PHE A 132 1.49 -31.03 -14.53
CA PHE A 132 0.11 -31.53 -14.38
C PHE A 132 -0.56 -31.89 -15.73
N ALA A 133 0.10 -31.65 -16.85
CA ALA A 133 -0.48 -31.92 -18.18
C ALA A 133 -0.73 -33.43 -18.40
N GLY A 134 -1.94 -33.77 -18.86
CA GLY A 134 -2.32 -35.13 -19.22
C GLY A 134 -2.50 -36.11 -18.03
N ARG A 135 -2.60 -35.63 -16.80
CA ARG A 135 -2.73 -36.46 -15.60
C ARG A 135 -4.10 -36.32 -14.96
N THR A 136 -4.57 -37.36 -14.25
CA THR A 136 -5.73 -37.31 -13.38
C THR A 136 -5.57 -36.16 -12.40
N PRO A 137 -6.63 -35.36 -12.10
CA PRO A 137 -6.48 -34.13 -11.34
C PRO A 137 -5.84 -34.42 -9.99
N ALA A 138 -4.62 -33.94 -9.81
CA ALA A 138 -4.03 -33.79 -8.50
C ALA A 138 -4.90 -32.88 -7.66
N ALA A 139 -5.02 -33.11 -6.37
CA ALA A 139 -5.75 -32.23 -5.48
C ALA A 139 -5.18 -30.80 -5.58
N ARG A 140 -6.02 -29.79 -5.44
CA ARG A 140 -5.55 -28.41 -5.34
C ARG A 140 -4.52 -28.31 -4.22
N GLY A 141 -3.37 -27.72 -4.50
CA GLY A 141 -2.32 -27.57 -3.48
C GLY A 141 -0.93 -27.29 -4.04
N LEU A 142 0.03 -27.21 -3.15
CA LEU A 142 1.44 -27.04 -3.47
C LEU A 142 2.08 -28.41 -3.75
N TYR A 143 2.96 -28.42 -4.72
CA TYR A 143 3.77 -29.59 -5.14
C TYR A 143 5.22 -29.16 -5.31
N ILE A 144 6.14 -30.08 -5.22
CA ILE A 144 7.57 -29.85 -5.43
C ILE A 144 7.99 -30.55 -6.72
N VAL A 145 8.57 -29.77 -7.64
CA VAL A 145 9.24 -30.32 -8.82
C VAL A 145 10.73 -30.41 -8.52
N LYS A 146 11.28 -31.64 -8.53
CA LYS A 146 12.70 -31.87 -8.40
C LYS A 146 13.29 -32.10 -9.78
N LEU A 147 14.15 -31.17 -10.21
CA LEU A 147 14.85 -31.19 -11.47
C LEU A 147 16.32 -31.50 -11.22
N ARG A 148 16.86 -32.48 -11.97
CA ARG A 148 18.28 -32.76 -12.01
C ARG A 148 18.79 -32.53 -13.43
N ILE A 149 19.86 -31.75 -13.58
CA ILE A 149 20.53 -31.44 -14.85
C ILE A 149 22.02 -31.81 -14.64
N GLY A 150 22.47 -32.88 -15.24
CA GLY A 150 23.79 -33.43 -14.94
C GLY A 150 23.96 -33.76 -13.45
N ASN A 151 24.85 -33.06 -12.76
CA ASN A 151 25.08 -33.18 -11.33
C ASN A 151 24.25 -32.26 -10.46
N ASP A 152 23.64 -31.23 -11.06
CA ASP A 152 22.86 -30.22 -10.33
C ASP A 152 21.47 -30.74 -9.99
N VAL A 153 21.01 -30.43 -8.77
CA VAL A 153 19.66 -30.76 -8.28
C VAL A 153 18.98 -29.51 -7.79
N ILE A 154 17.85 -29.17 -8.41
CA ILE A 154 17.06 -28.02 -8.13
C ILE A 154 15.66 -28.48 -7.72
N CYS A 155 15.11 -27.91 -6.65
CA CYS A 155 13.74 -28.17 -6.20
C CYS A 155 12.93 -26.88 -6.21
N GLU A 156 11.82 -26.87 -6.97
CA GLU A 156 10.92 -25.73 -7.10
C GLU A 156 9.51 -26.09 -6.66
N THR A 157 8.81 -25.13 -6.07
CA THR A 157 7.42 -25.28 -5.63
C THR A 157 6.47 -24.83 -6.72
N VAL A 158 5.48 -25.68 -7.05
CA VAL A 158 4.48 -25.42 -8.10
C VAL A 158 3.09 -25.51 -7.51
N LEU A 159 2.24 -24.54 -7.79
CA LEU A 159 0.85 -24.50 -7.34
C LEU A 159 -0.06 -25.16 -8.39
N HIS A 160 -0.85 -26.17 -7.98
CA HIS A 160 -1.95 -26.70 -8.78
C HIS A 160 -3.27 -25.98 -8.39
N PRO A 161 -3.89 -25.23 -9.31
CA PRO A 161 -5.05 -24.38 -8.98
C PRO A 161 -6.35 -25.13 -8.74
N GLY A 162 -6.41 -26.44 -9.06
CA GLY A 162 -7.65 -27.21 -9.08
C GLY A 162 -8.52 -26.85 -10.31
N GLY A 163 -9.16 -27.84 -10.91
CA GLY A 163 -10.07 -27.63 -12.03
C GLY A 163 -10.39 -28.98 -12.70
N ARG A 164 -11.59 -29.12 -13.29
CA ARG A 164 -11.94 -30.28 -14.13
C ARG A 164 -11.10 -30.25 -15.40
N ALA A 165 -10.53 -31.41 -15.76
CA ALA A 165 -9.88 -31.58 -17.05
C ALA A 165 -10.91 -31.35 -18.17
N VAL A 166 -10.60 -30.43 -19.08
CA VAL A 166 -11.33 -30.35 -20.36
C VAL A 166 -10.78 -31.47 -21.21
N SER A 167 -11.60 -32.48 -21.47
CA SER A 167 -11.28 -33.59 -22.36
C SER A 167 -11.29 -33.10 -23.80
N SER A 168 -10.13 -32.99 -24.43
CA SER A 168 -10.04 -33.09 -25.89
C SER A 168 -9.75 -34.56 -26.23
N ALA A 169 -10.70 -35.18 -26.92
CA ALA A 169 -10.54 -36.53 -27.42
C ALA A 169 -9.44 -36.59 -28.47
N ALA A 170 -8.45 -37.44 -28.25
CA ALA A 170 -7.56 -37.96 -29.29
C ALA A 170 -7.00 -39.32 -28.87
N SER A 171 -7.38 -40.32 -29.64
CA SER A 171 -6.81 -41.65 -29.94
C SER A 171 -5.73 -42.22 -29.04
N ALA A 172 -5.97 -43.52 -28.70
CA ALA A 172 -5.08 -44.45 -27.99
C ALA A 172 -3.71 -44.61 -28.65
N GLY A 173 -2.68 -44.66 -27.81
CA GLY A 173 -1.37 -45.17 -28.17
C GLY A 173 -0.21 -44.52 -27.43
N ARG A 174 0.37 -45.31 -26.49
CA ARG A 174 1.64 -45.09 -25.78
C ARG A 174 1.63 -44.11 -24.58
N THR A 175 2.23 -44.61 -23.50
CA THR A 175 2.56 -43.90 -22.26
C THR A 175 3.66 -42.87 -22.51
N ASP A 176 3.28 -41.68 -22.99
CA ASP A 176 4.24 -40.64 -23.20
C ASP A 176 4.30 -39.73 -21.96
N ALA A 177 5.55 -39.54 -21.49
CA ALA A 177 5.87 -38.46 -20.55
C ALA A 177 5.30 -37.13 -21.08
N PRO A 178 4.87 -36.17 -20.21
CA PRO A 178 4.38 -34.89 -20.68
C PRO A 178 5.40 -34.27 -21.64
N ALA A 179 4.96 -33.89 -22.82
CA ALA A 179 5.83 -33.39 -23.88
C ALA A 179 6.63 -32.17 -23.38
N LEU A 180 7.94 -32.28 -23.46
CA LEU A 180 8.83 -31.16 -23.31
C LEU A 180 8.68 -30.25 -24.52
N LEU A 181 8.10 -29.10 -24.33
CA LEU A 181 7.99 -28.11 -25.39
C LEU A 181 9.31 -27.34 -25.47
N LYS A 182 10.01 -27.48 -26.60
CA LYS A 182 11.09 -26.58 -26.98
C LYS A 182 10.46 -25.22 -27.28
N THR A 183 10.73 -24.19 -26.48
CA THR A 183 10.17 -22.87 -26.73
C THR A 183 11.06 -22.09 -27.70
N ALA A 184 10.48 -21.53 -28.74
CA ALA A 184 11.02 -20.31 -29.31
C ALA A 184 11.11 -19.27 -28.19
N ALA A 185 12.16 -18.43 -28.18
CA ALA A 185 12.48 -17.52 -27.10
C ALA A 185 11.23 -16.90 -26.46
N ALA A 186 11.09 -17.06 -25.16
CA ALA A 186 9.94 -16.51 -24.47
C ALA A 186 10.06 -14.99 -24.43
N LEU A 187 9.00 -14.32 -24.80
CA LEU A 187 8.98 -12.88 -24.94
C LEU A 187 8.85 -12.20 -23.57
N ASP A 188 9.85 -11.43 -23.19
CA ASP A 188 9.74 -10.43 -22.14
C ASP A 188 8.84 -9.28 -22.59
N SER A 189 8.25 -8.54 -21.68
CA SER A 189 7.41 -7.42 -22.06
C SER A 189 7.69 -6.16 -21.27
N LEU A 190 7.75 -5.04 -21.97
CA LEU A 190 7.63 -3.71 -21.39
C LEU A 190 6.17 -3.29 -21.37
N ARG A 191 5.72 -2.76 -20.26
CA ARG A 191 4.50 -1.94 -20.21
C ARG A 191 4.93 -0.50 -20.01
N VAL A 192 4.48 0.36 -20.88
CA VAL A 192 4.73 1.80 -20.82
C VAL A 192 3.41 2.48 -20.57
N GLY A 193 3.33 3.22 -19.49
CA GLY A 193 2.11 3.91 -19.09
C GLY A 193 2.42 5.28 -18.49
N LYS A 194 1.48 6.17 -18.61
CA LYS A 194 1.44 7.45 -17.91
C LYS A 194 -0.02 7.81 -17.69
N THR A 195 -0.35 8.37 -16.53
CA THR A 195 -1.70 8.87 -16.26
C THR A 195 -2.13 9.85 -17.34
N GLY A 196 -3.31 9.63 -17.91
CA GLY A 196 -3.82 10.39 -19.05
C GLY A 196 -3.36 9.90 -20.42
N TYR A 197 -2.67 8.76 -20.50
CA TYR A 197 -2.30 8.10 -21.75
C TYR A 197 -2.79 6.65 -21.76
N LEU A 198 -3.05 6.11 -22.96
CA LEU A 198 -3.35 4.70 -23.13
C LEU A 198 -2.07 3.88 -22.88
N PRO A 199 -2.09 2.88 -22.02
CA PRO A 199 -0.92 2.04 -21.76
C PRO A 199 -0.57 1.22 -23.00
N VAL A 200 0.71 1.06 -23.28
CA VAL A 200 1.24 0.26 -24.39
C VAL A 200 2.05 -0.90 -23.86
N LYS A 201 1.85 -2.09 -24.42
CA LYS A 201 2.66 -3.29 -24.14
C LYS A 201 3.57 -3.55 -25.34
N VAL A 202 4.87 -3.58 -25.10
CA VAL A 202 5.89 -3.92 -26.09
C VAL A 202 6.46 -5.29 -25.74
N ALA A 203 6.42 -6.23 -26.68
CA ALA A 203 7.07 -7.53 -26.54
C ALA A 203 8.56 -7.38 -26.87
N LEU A 204 9.41 -7.94 -26.02
CA LEU A 204 10.85 -8.00 -26.24
C LEU A 204 11.25 -9.46 -26.53
N ASP A 205 12.02 -9.68 -27.57
CA ASP A 205 12.49 -11.01 -27.98
C ASP A 205 13.82 -11.40 -27.31
N SER A 206 14.49 -10.44 -26.65
CA SER A 206 15.66 -10.70 -25.81
C SER A 206 15.86 -9.59 -24.80
N TYR A 207 16.62 -9.85 -23.73
CA TYR A 207 16.99 -8.88 -22.70
C TYR A 207 17.92 -7.78 -23.22
N ASP A 208 18.52 -7.97 -24.39
CA ASP A 208 19.58 -7.13 -24.95
C ASP A 208 19.11 -6.36 -26.17
N LYS A 209 17.82 -6.03 -26.30
CA LYS A 209 17.28 -5.37 -27.47
C LYS A 209 16.88 -3.93 -27.24
N ASP A 210 17.15 -3.14 -28.26
CA ASP A 210 16.52 -1.83 -28.49
C ASP A 210 15.03 -2.01 -28.75
N ALA A 211 14.19 -1.48 -27.87
CA ALA A 211 12.74 -1.53 -28.04
C ALA A 211 12.23 -0.54 -29.09
N GLY A 212 13.10 0.26 -29.68
CA GLY A 212 12.76 1.30 -30.64
C GLY A 212 11.84 2.39 -30.01
N ASP A 213 11.20 3.20 -30.83
CA ASP A 213 10.24 4.24 -30.42
C ASP A 213 8.93 3.62 -29.92
N VAL A 214 8.70 3.63 -28.59
CA VAL A 214 7.41 3.25 -28.00
C VAL A 214 6.48 4.47 -28.03
N ARG A 215 5.48 4.40 -28.85
CA ARG A 215 4.51 5.46 -29.01
C ARG A 215 3.30 5.24 -28.12
N ILE A 216 3.05 6.17 -27.18
CA ILE A 216 1.84 6.18 -26.37
C ILE A 216 0.89 7.29 -26.83
N THR A 217 -0.41 7.03 -26.74
CA THR A 217 -1.45 7.97 -27.20
C THR A 217 -2.10 8.61 -25.98
N ALA A 218 -2.20 9.94 -25.95
CA ALA A 218 -2.92 10.64 -24.89
C ALA A 218 -4.39 10.22 -24.88
N MET A 219 -4.91 9.92 -23.71
CA MET A 219 -6.34 9.66 -23.51
C MET A 219 -7.06 11.01 -23.51
N ASP A 220 -7.55 11.42 -24.65
CA ASP A 220 -8.35 12.64 -24.75
C ASP A 220 -9.79 12.36 -24.30
N LEU A 221 -10.09 12.69 -23.05
CA LEU A 221 -11.43 12.62 -22.48
C LEU A 221 -12.21 13.94 -22.59
N THR A 222 -11.61 14.97 -23.18
CA THR A 222 -12.17 16.33 -23.19
C THR A 222 -13.55 16.34 -23.81
N TRP A 223 -13.74 15.70 -24.97
CA TRP A 223 -15.03 15.66 -25.66
C TRP A 223 -16.10 14.92 -24.84
N ARG A 224 -15.75 13.85 -24.14
CA ARG A 224 -16.71 13.11 -23.27
C ARG A 224 -17.15 13.96 -22.09
N VAL A 225 -16.20 14.60 -21.42
CA VAL A 225 -16.45 15.49 -20.28
C VAL A 225 -17.28 16.69 -20.74
N ASP A 226 -16.88 17.39 -21.82
CA ASP A 226 -17.58 18.57 -22.30
C ASP A 226 -19.02 18.25 -22.82
N SER A 227 -19.21 17.05 -23.38
CA SER A 227 -20.55 16.60 -23.80
C SER A 227 -21.51 16.46 -22.62
N ILE A 228 -21.08 15.88 -21.49
CA ILE A 228 -21.91 15.79 -20.28
C ILE A 228 -22.06 17.18 -19.65
N MET A 229 -20.98 17.95 -19.53
CA MET A 229 -20.99 19.30 -18.95
C MET A 229 -22.00 20.21 -19.65
N GLY A 230 -22.13 20.12 -20.99
CA GLY A 230 -23.08 20.91 -21.77
C GLY A 230 -24.55 20.59 -21.50
N LEU A 231 -24.82 19.42 -20.89
CA LEU A 231 -26.18 19.00 -20.53
C LEU A 231 -26.53 19.32 -19.07
N MET A 232 -25.53 19.59 -18.22
CA MET A 232 -25.71 19.70 -16.76
C MET A 232 -26.30 21.06 -16.36
N THR A 233 -27.31 21.00 -15.49
CA THR A 233 -27.79 22.17 -14.73
C THR A 233 -26.82 22.51 -13.60
N LEU A 234 -26.99 23.70 -13.01
CA LEU A 234 -26.20 24.11 -11.83
C LEU A 234 -26.38 23.13 -10.65
N ASP A 235 -27.62 22.66 -10.43
CA ASP A 235 -27.91 21.71 -9.34
C ASP A 235 -27.18 20.38 -9.54
N GLU A 236 -27.17 19.87 -10.77
CA GLU A 236 -26.43 18.65 -11.10
C GLU A 236 -24.91 18.83 -10.94
N LYS A 237 -24.38 20.00 -11.27
CA LYS A 237 -22.97 20.34 -11.08
C LYS A 237 -22.61 20.40 -9.59
N ILE A 238 -23.40 21.06 -8.76
CA ILE A 238 -23.19 21.13 -7.31
C ILE A 238 -23.31 19.73 -6.69
N GLY A 239 -24.27 18.92 -7.14
CA GLY A 239 -24.39 17.52 -6.74
C GLY A 239 -23.10 16.73 -7.01
N GLN A 240 -22.45 16.92 -8.17
CA GLN A 240 -21.18 16.23 -8.47
C GLN A 240 -20.00 16.70 -7.59
N MET A 241 -20.06 17.87 -7.00
CA MET A 241 -19.09 18.37 -6.03
C MET A 241 -19.38 17.91 -4.59
N THR A 242 -20.48 17.24 -4.35
CA THR A 242 -20.93 16.82 -3.03
C THR A 242 -20.62 15.34 -2.79
N MET A 243 -19.94 15.04 -1.68
CA MET A 243 -19.62 13.70 -1.20
C MET A 243 -20.27 13.50 0.17
N GLY A 244 -21.29 12.63 0.25
CA GLY A 244 -22.05 12.35 1.47
C GLY A 244 -21.53 11.10 2.19
N GLU A 245 -21.44 11.15 3.52
CA GLU A 245 -21.15 9.95 4.32
C GLU A 245 -22.33 8.99 4.30
N PHE A 246 -22.11 7.71 4.04
CA PHE A 246 -23.16 6.75 3.70
C PHE A 246 -24.20 6.52 4.81
N ARG A 247 -23.86 6.73 6.08
CA ARG A 247 -24.78 6.60 7.22
C ARG A 247 -25.81 7.73 7.28
N TYR A 248 -25.49 8.86 6.69
CA TYR A 248 -26.32 10.08 6.66
C TYR A 248 -26.86 10.40 5.26
N CYS A 249 -26.38 9.68 4.24
CA CYS A 249 -26.75 9.83 2.86
C CYS A 249 -27.28 8.49 2.33
N SER A 250 -28.57 8.40 2.11
CA SER A 250 -29.20 7.22 1.52
C SER A 250 -29.22 7.29 -0.03
N GLY A 251 -29.69 6.22 -0.66
CA GLY A 251 -29.92 6.24 -2.10
C GLY A 251 -30.91 7.33 -2.55
N THR A 252 -31.83 7.77 -1.67
CA THR A 252 -32.75 8.89 -1.94
C THR A 252 -31.99 10.19 -2.14
N GLU A 253 -31.06 10.52 -1.26
CA GLU A 253 -30.24 11.73 -1.38
C GLU A 253 -29.34 11.66 -2.62
N VAL A 254 -28.73 10.50 -2.89
CA VAL A 254 -27.91 10.30 -4.11
C VAL A 254 -28.73 10.64 -5.37
N LYS A 255 -29.97 10.17 -5.45
CA LYS A 255 -30.83 10.44 -6.60
C LYS A 255 -31.34 11.88 -6.62
N THR A 256 -31.83 12.39 -5.47
CA THR A 256 -32.47 13.71 -5.38
C THR A 256 -31.50 14.84 -5.68
N TYR A 257 -30.29 14.72 -5.15
CA TYR A 257 -29.27 15.78 -5.28
C TYR A 257 -28.18 15.46 -6.31
N MET A 258 -28.33 14.35 -7.07
CA MET A 258 -27.41 13.91 -8.11
C MET A 258 -25.94 13.88 -7.63
N LEU A 259 -25.74 13.30 -6.43
CA LEU A 259 -24.45 13.33 -5.75
C LEU A 259 -23.32 12.74 -6.60
N GLY A 260 -22.15 13.36 -6.50
CA GLY A 260 -20.96 12.89 -7.21
C GLY A 260 -20.28 11.71 -6.53
N SER A 261 -20.37 11.63 -5.21
CA SER A 261 -19.69 10.64 -4.42
C SER A 261 -20.42 10.31 -3.13
N VAL A 262 -20.18 9.09 -2.65
CA VAL A 262 -20.51 8.62 -1.29
C VAL A 262 -19.21 8.09 -0.67
N PHE A 263 -19.10 8.11 0.65
CA PHE A 263 -17.94 7.55 1.32
C PHE A 263 -18.28 6.88 2.64
N SER A 264 -17.38 5.99 3.07
CA SER A 264 -17.33 5.46 4.42
C SER A 264 -16.10 6.00 5.12
N GLY A 265 -16.29 6.80 6.16
CA GLY A 265 -15.21 7.19 7.05
C GLY A 265 -14.72 6.04 7.92
N GLY A 266 -13.73 6.29 8.76
CA GLY A 266 -13.20 5.30 9.70
C GLY A 266 -14.32 4.68 10.55
N GLY A 267 -14.48 3.36 10.48
CA GLY A 267 -15.54 2.62 11.16
C GLY A 267 -16.93 2.73 10.52
N GLY A 268 -17.06 3.40 9.38
CA GLY A 268 -18.28 3.40 8.57
C GLY A 268 -18.41 2.07 7.82
N VAL A 269 -19.25 1.17 8.32
CA VAL A 269 -19.45 -0.18 7.76
C VAL A 269 -20.94 -0.50 7.58
N PRO A 270 -21.33 -1.25 6.54
CA PRO A 270 -22.72 -1.72 6.42
C PRO A 270 -23.08 -2.64 7.58
N THR A 271 -24.39 -2.81 7.85
CA THR A 271 -24.88 -3.72 8.87
C THR A 271 -24.40 -5.16 8.64
N ASP A 272 -24.35 -5.59 7.37
CA ASP A 272 -23.70 -6.84 6.94
C ASP A 272 -22.24 -6.50 6.53
N ASN A 273 -21.31 -6.53 7.51
CA ASN A 273 -19.91 -6.26 7.25
C ASN A 273 -19.18 -7.47 6.62
N THR A 274 -19.74 -7.98 5.55
CA THR A 274 -19.16 -9.03 4.70
C THR A 274 -18.87 -8.47 3.30
N LEU A 275 -18.05 -9.20 2.53
CA LEU A 275 -17.78 -8.86 1.13
C LEU A 275 -19.08 -8.64 0.33
N THR A 276 -20.06 -9.51 0.51
CA THR A 276 -21.38 -9.42 -0.18
C THR A 276 -22.19 -8.22 0.30
N GLY A 277 -22.18 -7.93 1.61
CA GLY A 277 -22.85 -6.77 2.17
C GLY A 277 -22.32 -5.45 1.59
N TRP A 278 -21.00 -5.33 1.48
CA TRP A 278 -20.37 -4.17 0.83
C TRP A 278 -20.71 -4.05 -0.66
N GLN A 279 -20.69 -5.17 -1.40
CA GLN A 279 -21.09 -5.18 -2.82
C GLN A 279 -22.52 -4.73 -3.00
N ASN A 280 -23.44 -5.20 -2.15
CA ASN A 280 -24.85 -4.83 -2.22
C ASN A 280 -25.07 -3.36 -1.86
N LEU A 281 -24.36 -2.84 -0.85
CA LEU A 281 -24.38 -1.43 -0.49
C LEU A 281 -23.93 -0.56 -1.67
N TYR A 282 -22.77 -0.88 -2.25
CA TYR A 282 -22.22 -0.15 -3.39
C TYR A 282 -23.15 -0.17 -4.60
N ASP A 283 -23.62 -1.36 -5.00
CA ASP A 283 -24.52 -1.52 -6.16
C ASP A 283 -25.83 -0.75 -5.94
N GLY A 284 -26.36 -0.73 -4.71
CA GLY A 284 -27.56 0.03 -4.36
C GLY A 284 -27.39 1.55 -4.57
N PHE A 285 -26.25 2.11 -4.22
CA PHE A 285 -25.95 3.51 -4.52
C PHE A 285 -25.79 3.77 -6.02
N GLN A 286 -25.15 2.84 -6.75
CA GLN A 286 -25.02 2.96 -8.20
C GLN A 286 -26.39 2.94 -8.91
N ASP A 287 -27.30 2.07 -8.49
CA ASP A 287 -28.67 2.01 -9.04
C ASP A 287 -29.37 3.37 -8.93
N GLN A 288 -29.24 4.04 -7.78
CA GLN A 288 -29.84 5.36 -7.58
C GLN A 288 -29.15 6.44 -8.45
N ALA A 289 -27.83 6.44 -8.51
CA ALA A 289 -27.10 7.38 -9.37
C ALA A 289 -27.46 7.19 -10.85
N LEU A 290 -27.52 5.96 -11.33
CA LEU A 290 -27.85 5.63 -12.71
C LEU A 290 -29.34 5.83 -13.05
N SER A 291 -30.21 5.96 -12.04
CA SER A 291 -31.63 6.32 -12.24
C SER A 291 -31.87 7.82 -12.45
N THR A 292 -30.82 8.66 -12.29
CA THR A 292 -30.89 10.11 -12.54
C THR A 292 -30.92 10.43 -14.04
N ARG A 293 -31.27 11.67 -14.40
CA ARG A 293 -31.42 12.11 -15.80
C ARG A 293 -30.16 11.88 -16.65
N LEU A 294 -28.99 12.18 -16.12
CA LEU A 294 -27.71 12.05 -16.83
C LEU A 294 -27.02 10.72 -16.60
N LYS A 295 -27.50 9.90 -15.68
CA LYS A 295 -26.97 8.57 -15.38
C LYS A 295 -25.46 8.59 -15.07
N ILE A 296 -25.00 9.62 -14.35
CA ILE A 296 -23.60 9.74 -13.98
C ILE A 296 -23.34 8.80 -12.80
N PRO A 297 -22.44 7.81 -12.93
CA PRO A 297 -22.15 6.86 -11.86
C PRO A 297 -21.51 7.56 -10.67
N ILE A 298 -21.71 7.00 -9.47
CA ILE A 298 -21.10 7.51 -8.25
C ILE A 298 -19.66 7.00 -8.10
N ILE A 299 -18.76 7.80 -7.51
CA ILE A 299 -17.51 7.32 -6.96
C ILE A 299 -17.73 7.00 -5.49
N TYR A 300 -17.18 5.90 -4.98
CA TYR A 300 -17.28 5.54 -3.56
C TYR A 300 -15.89 5.47 -2.93
N GLY A 301 -15.66 6.31 -1.92
CA GLY A 301 -14.40 6.44 -1.20
C GLY A 301 -14.41 5.78 0.19
N ILE A 302 -13.22 5.31 0.64
CA ILE A 302 -13.04 4.68 1.94
C ILE A 302 -11.64 4.91 2.50
N ASP A 303 -11.50 4.89 3.83
CA ASP A 303 -10.22 4.91 4.52
C ASP A 303 -9.56 3.51 4.54
N ALA A 304 -9.14 3.02 3.37
CA ALA A 304 -8.37 1.79 3.26
C ALA A 304 -6.87 2.12 3.38
N VAL A 305 -6.45 2.55 4.58
CA VAL A 305 -5.13 3.15 4.81
C VAL A 305 -4.02 2.12 5.01
N HIS A 306 -4.34 0.89 5.43
CA HIS A 306 -3.40 -0.22 5.57
C HIS A 306 -4.06 -1.59 5.28
N GLY A 307 -4.73 -1.72 4.17
CA GLY A 307 -5.62 -2.79 3.75
C GLY A 307 -7.05 -2.28 3.64
N HIS A 308 -8.00 -3.11 3.23
CA HIS A 308 -9.43 -2.77 3.32
C HIS A 308 -9.90 -2.86 4.77
N SER A 309 -9.35 -1.98 5.60
CA SER A 309 -9.34 -2.07 7.06
C SER A 309 -10.72 -1.97 7.74
N ASN A 310 -11.76 -1.55 7.02
CA ASN A 310 -13.13 -1.53 7.54
C ASN A 310 -13.85 -2.89 7.37
N LEU A 311 -13.35 -3.81 6.54
CA LEU A 311 -14.01 -5.07 6.20
C LEU A 311 -13.44 -6.24 6.99
N ILE A 312 -14.30 -6.97 7.73
CA ILE A 312 -13.90 -8.18 8.46
C ILE A 312 -13.41 -9.26 7.47
N GLY A 313 -12.24 -9.81 7.75
CA GLY A 313 -11.60 -10.85 6.93
C GLY A 313 -10.66 -10.34 5.84
N ALA A 314 -10.66 -9.04 5.55
CA ALA A 314 -9.64 -8.42 4.69
C ALA A 314 -8.24 -8.59 5.28
N VAL A 315 -7.24 -8.53 4.42
CA VAL A 315 -5.83 -8.52 4.86
C VAL A 315 -5.46 -7.12 5.34
N ILE A 316 -5.09 -7.03 6.62
CA ILE A 316 -4.63 -5.78 7.23
C ILE A 316 -3.10 -5.79 7.25
N PHE A 317 -2.51 -4.84 6.55
CA PHE A 317 -1.06 -4.66 6.44
C PHE A 317 -0.50 -3.90 7.64
N PRO A 318 0.83 -3.95 7.88
CA PRO A 318 1.46 -3.05 8.83
C PRO A 318 1.17 -1.58 8.48
N HIS A 319 1.07 -0.73 9.50
CA HIS A 319 0.95 0.71 9.29
C HIS A 319 2.20 1.32 8.64
N ASN A 320 2.07 2.52 8.07
CA ASN A 320 3.11 3.15 7.27
C ASN A 320 4.44 3.34 8.01
N ILE A 321 4.42 3.61 9.32
CA ILE A 321 5.65 3.68 10.12
C ILE A 321 6.47 2.38 10.05
N ALA A 322 5.78 1.24 10.07
CA ALA A 322 6.40 -0.08 9.88
C ALA A 322 6.82 -0.28 8.42
N MET A 323 5.96 0.09 7.48
CA MET A 323 6.23 -0.05 6.04
C MET A 323 7.46 0.78 5.62
N GLY A 324 7.65 1.96 6.21
CA GLY A 324 8.86 2.77 6.02
C GLY A 324 10.13 2.04 6.43
N CYS A 325 10.08 1.29 7.52
CA CYS A 325 11.23 0.52 8.04
C CYS A 325 11.66 -0.63 7.13
N THR A 326 10.84 -1.07 6.18
CA THR A 326 11.19 -2.15 5.24
C THR A 326 12.29 -1.78 4.28
N GLU A 327 12.46 -0.48 3.96
CA GLU A 327 13.32 0.02 2.89
C GLU A 327 13.06 -0.65 1.52
N ASP A 328 11.86 -1.23 1.35
CA ASP A 328 11.43 -1.92 0.14
C ASP A 328 10.16 -1.28 -0.46
N PRO A 329 10.29 -0.24 -1.31
CA PRO A 329 9.15 0.39 -1.97
C PRO A 329 8.40 -0.57 -2.92
N ALA A 330 9.05 -1.61 -3.45
CA ALA A 330 8.39 -2.59 -4.30
C ALA A 330 7.43 -3.46 -3.49
N LEU A 331 7.83 -3.89 -2.29
CA LEU A 331 6.97 -4.62 -1.35
C LEU A 331 5.77 -3.75 -0.91
N VAL A 332 6.01 -2.47 -0.60
CA VAL A 332 4.93 -1.53 -0.26
C VAL A 332 3.95 -1.35 -1.43
N SER A 333 4.46 -1.25 -2.66
CA SER A 333 3.60 -1.21 -3.86
C SER A 333 2.75 -2.47 -4.02
N LEU A 334 3.29 -3.65 -3.70
CA LEU A 334 2.52 -4.91 -3.71
C LEU A 334 1.43 -4.92 -2.62
N ALA A 335 1.70 -4.41 -1.42
CA ALA A 335 0.72 -4.28 -0.35
C ALA A 335 -0.44 -3.35 -0.77
N CYS A 336 -0.11 -2.20 -1.36
CA CYS A 336 -1.12 -1.28 -1.90
C CYS A 336 -1.90 -1.89 -3.07
N ARG A 337 -1.26 -2.72 -3.91
CA ARG A 337 -1.95 -3.46 -4.97
C ARG A 337 -2.93 -4.48 -4.41
N ALA A 338 -2.53 -5.25 -3.39
CA ALA A 338 -3.42 -6.19 -2.72
C ALA A 338 -4.62 -5.47 -2.09
N THR A 339 -4.36 -4.33 -1.41
CA THR A 339 -5.41 -3.46 -0.88
C THR A 339 -6.36 -2.97 -1.97
N ALA A 340 -5.84 -2.49 -3.11
CA ALA A 340 -6.65 -2.04 -4.24
C ALA A 340 -7.56 -3.15 -4.78
N ILE A 341 -7.03 -4.36 -4.89
CA ILE A 341 -7.79 -5.54 -5.35
C ILE A 341 -8.91 -5.89 -4.37
N GLU A 342 -8.65 -5.87 -3.05
CA GLU A 342 -9.67 -6.16 -2.04
C GLU A 342 -10.73 -5.06 -1.94
N VAL A 343 -10.34 -3.79 -2.03
CA VAL A 343 -11.29 -2.66 -2.12
C VAL A 343 -12.13 -2.78 -3.39
N LYS A 344 -11.53 -3.05 -4.55
CA LYS A 344 -12.25 -3.21 -5.81
C LYS A 344 -13.20 -4.42 -5.80
N ALA A 345 -12.85 -5.48 -5.09
CA ALA A 345 -13.72 -6.64 -4.92
C ALA A 345 -15.05 -6.31 -4.20
N THR A 346 -15.07 -5.28 -3.35
CA THR A 346 -16.30 -4.76 -2.73
C THR A 346 -17.10 -3.81 -3.65
N GLY A 347 -16.57 -3.49 -4.83
CA GLY A 347 -17.15 -2.51 -5.75
C GLY A 347 -16.55 -1.11 -5.60
N LEU A 348 -16.00 -0.78 -4.44
CA LEU A 348 -15.42 0.53 -4.16
C LEU A 348 -14.24 0.82 -5.09
N ASN A 349 -13.98 2.08 -5.36
CA ASN A 349 -13.06 2.48 -6.42
C ASN A 349 -12.12 3.64 -6.03
N TRP A 350 -12.10 4.00 -4.73
CA TRP A 350 -11.32 5.10 -4.23
C TRP A 350 -10.85 4.84 -2.79
N THR A 351 -9.57 5.08 -2.50
CA THR A 351 -9.06 5.08 -1.14
C THR A 351 -8.53 6.46 -0.74
N PHE A 352 -8.76 6.86 0.53
CA PHE A 352 -8.15 8.05 1.13
C PHE A 352 -6.75 7.74 1.66
N SER A 353 -5.93 7.19 0.79
CA SER A 353 -4.54 6.78 1.03
C SER A 353 -3.73 7.00 -0.27
N PRO A 354 -2.42 7.30 -0.21
CA PRO A 354 -1.54 7.24 0.96
C PRO A 354 -1.51 8.52 1.80
N CYS A 355 -1.28 8.36 3.11
CA CYS A 355 -0.80 9.43 3.95
C CYS A 355 0.72 9.57 3.74
N ILE A 356 1.15 10.63 3.06
CA ILE A 356 2.55 10.91 2.71
C ILE A 356 3.13 12.08 3.49
N THR A 357 2.51 12.35 4.63
CA THR A 357 2.99 13.35 5.59
C THR A 357 4.39 13.03 6.10
N VAL A 358 5.11 14.04 6.55
CA VAL A 358 6.40 13.92 7.23
C VAL A 358 6.21 14.28 8.70
N PRO A 359 5.99 13.31 9.61
CA PRO A 359 5.84 13.56 11.04
C PRO A 359 7.13 14.13 11.64
N ARG A 360 7.02 15.27 12.31
CA ARG A 360 8.16 15.98 12.91
C ARG A 360 8.10 16.02 14.44
N ASP A 361 7.03 15.52 15.04
CA ASP A 361 6.86 15.43 16.50
C ASP A 361 6.26 14.07 16.86
N GLU A 362 6.97 13.27 17.65
CA GLU A 362 6.58 11.90 18.02
C GLU A 362 5.31 11.88 18.87
N ARG A 363 4.94 13.00 19.49
CA ARG A 363 3.72 13.11 20.32
C ARG A 363 2.45 13.17 19.49
N TRP A 364 2.54 13.41 18.19
CA TRP A 364 1.39 13.47 17.29
C TRP A 364 0.72 12.10 17.12
N GLY A 365 -0.61 12.06 17.28
CA GLY A 365 -1.38 10.81 17.21
C GLY A 365 -1.44 10.16 15.82
N ARG A 366 -0.97 10.88 14.77
CA ARG A 366 -0.90 10.34 13.40
C ARG A 366 0.53 10.02 12.95
N THR A 367 1.49 9.98 13.85
CA THR A 367 2.90 9.66 13.51
C THR A 367 2.99 8.35 12.75
N PHE A 368 2.22 7.33 13.12
CA PHE A 368 2.23 6.03 12.46
C PHE A 368 1.65 6.01 11.04
N GLU A 369 0.93 7.05 10.64
CA GLU A 369 0.38 7.18 9.29
C GLU A 369 1.45 7.65 8.28
N GLY A 370 2.54 8.28 8.74
CA GLY A 370 3.71 8.64 7.93
C GLY A 370 4.70 7.49 7.78
N PHE A 371 5.49 7.49 6.71
CA PHE A 371 6.51 6.47 6.44
C PHE A 371 7.84 6.73 7.17
N GLY A 372 8.05 7.93 7.69
CA GLY A 372 9.26 8.34 8.38
C GLY A 372 9.37 9.84 8.52
N GLU A 373 10.36 10.28 9.29
CA GLU A 373 10.55 11.67 9.70
C GLU A 373 11.21 12.55 8.62
N THR A 374 11.55 12.00 7.44
CA THR A 374 12.21 12.78 6.38
C THR A 374 11.41 12.82 5.07
N GLN A 375 11.68 13.84 4.26
CA GLN A 375 11.11 13.96 2.92
C GLN A 375 11.53 12.84 1.97
N THR A 376 12.59 12.11 2.27
CA THR A 376 13.09 11.00 1.46
C THR A 376 12.10 9.84 1.46
N GLU A 377 11.62 9.43 2.65
CA GLU A 377 10.58 8.42 2.80
C GLU A 377 9.28 8.88 2.14
N SER A 378 8.87 10.13 2.41
CA SER A 378 7.66 10.70 1.81
C SER A 378 7.69 10.61 0.28
N GLN A 379 8.81 10.99 -0.37
CA GLN A 379 8.95 10.89 -1.83
C GLN A 379 8.96 9.44 -2.33
N MET A 380 9.76 8.58 -1.69
CA MET A 380 9.91 7.17 -2.08
C MET A 380 8.57 6.45 -2.04
N TYR A 381 7.85 6.59 -0.93
CA TYR A 381 6.61 5.87 -0.72
C TYR A 381 5.39 6.54 -1.37
N ALA A 382 5.42 7.84 -1.63
CA ALA A 382 4.43 8.49 -2.49
C ALA A 382 4.39 7.85 -3.88
N SER A 383 5.56 7.54 -4.46
CA SER A 383 5.66 6.82 -5.72
C SER A 383 5.11 5.39 -5.61
N ALA A 384 5.68 4.61 -4.68
CA ALA A 384 5.35 3.20 -4.51
C ALA A 384 3.85 2.96 -4.25
N THR A 385 3.24 3.77 -3.39
CA THR A 385 1.84 3.64 -3.01
C THR A 385 0.89 4.10 -4.11
N THR A 386 1.15 5.25 -4.73
CA THR A 386 0.33 5.73 -5.85
C THR A 386 0.28 4.69 -6.97
N VAL A 387 1.43 4.14 -7.36
CA VAL A 387 1.52 3.07 -8.36
C VAL A 387 0.90 1.78 -7.87
N GLY A 388 1.08 1.45 -6.60
CA GLY A 388 0.46 0.30 -5.97
C GLY A 388 -1.06 0.34 -6.12
N TYR A 389 -1.72 1.40 -5.71
CA TYR A 389 -3.18 1.54 -5.82
C TYR A 389 -3.66 1.69 -7.26
N GLN A 390 -3.07 2.58 -8.03
CA GLN A 390 -3.62 3.03 -9.32
C GLN A 390 -3.14 2.21 -10.52
N GLY A 391 -1.98 1.56 -10.43
CA GLY A 391 -1.38 0.94 -11.61
C GLY A 391 -1.14 1.96 -12.74
N TYR A 392 -1.28 1.49 -13.96
CA TYR A 392 -1.14 2.28 -15.18
C TYR A 392 -2.47 2.55 -15.88
N ASP A 393 -3.50 1.82 -15.48
CA ASP A 393 -4.83 1.87 -16.05
C ASP A 393 -5.83 1.84 -14.89
N LEU A 394 -6.41 2.99 -14.60
CA LEU A 394 -7.41 3.14 -13.55
C LEU A 394 -8.72 2.42 -13.90
N SER A 395 -8.98 2.10 -15.17
CA SER A 395 -10.16 1.32 -15.57
C SER A 395 -10.00 -0.18 -15.33
N SER A 396 -8.80 -0.62 -14.98
CA SER A 396 -8.51 -2.02 -14.66
C SER A 396 -9.33 -2.50 -13.45
N PRO A 397 -9.81 -3.77 -13.46
CA PRO A 397 -10.50 -4.35 -12.30
C PRO A 397 -9.59 -4.54 -11.07
N TYR A 398 -8.30 -4.29 -11.18
CA TYR A 398 -7.31 -4.47 -10.11
C TYR A 398 -6.78 -3.16 -9.56
N THR A 399 -7.43 -2.04 -9.86
CA THR A 399 -6.96 -0.69 -9.52
C THR A 399 -8.08 0.16 -8.92
N ILE A 400 -7.68 1.10 -8.08
CA ILE A 400 -8.55 2.14 -7.49
C ILE A 400 -7.81 3.47 -7.54
N THR A 401 -8.53 4.59 -7.46
CA THR A 401 -7.86 5.88 -7.32
C THR A 401 -7.33 6.08 -5.91
N ALA A 402 -6.16 6.70 -5.80
CA ALA A 402 -5.48 7.04 -4.55
C ALA A 402 -5.70 8.51 -4.19
N THR A 403 -5.56 8.83 -2.90
CA THR A 403 -5.55 10.19 -2.37
C THR A 403 -4.24 10.45 -1.63
N ALA A 404 -3.40 11.33 -2.15
CA ALA A 404 -2.26 11.82 -1.38
C ALA A 404 -2.75 12.81 -0.32
N LYS A 405 -2.43 12.54 0.98
CA LYS A 405 -2.93 13.30 2.13
C LYS A 405 -1.89 13.49 3.22
N HIS A 406 -1.99 14.52 4.09
CA HIS A 406 -2.89 15.67 3.95
C HIS A 406 -2.08 16.87 3.48
N PHE A 407 -2.48 17.43 2.38
CA PHE A 407 -1.80 18.56 1.75
C PHE A 407 -2.13 19.86 2.50
N LEU A 408 -1.24 20.54 3.18
CA LEU A 408 0.19 20.37 3.24
C LEU A 408 0.63 20.66 4.67
N SER A 409 1.66 19.94 5.18
CA SER A 409 2.32 20.19 6.47
C SER A 409 1.60 19.79 7.77
N ASP A 410 0.62 18.91 7.73
CA ASP A 410 0.00 18.35 8.94
C ASP A 410 1.01 17.72 9.92
N GLY A 411 2.01 17.00 9.43
CA GLY A 411 3.10 16.44 10.25
C GLY A 411 4.09 17.47 10.81
N GLY A 412 3.95 18.75 10.44
CA GLY A 412 4.79 19.87 10.91
C GLY A 412 4.11 20.77 11.94
N THR A 413 2.93 20.40 12.45
CA THR A 413 2.18 21.21 13.43
C THR A 413 2.89 21.30 14.77
N LEU A 414 2.84 22.47 15.39
CA LEU A 414 3.52 22.76 16.65
C LEU A 414 2.69 22.22 17.83
N PHE A 415 3.32 21.50 18.73
CA PHE A 415 2.69 21.03 19.97
C PHE A 415 2.10 22.19 20.78
N GLY A 416 0.89 22.01 21.30
CA GLY A 416 0.12 23.03 22.01
C GLY A 416 -0.72 23.93 21.10
N THR A 417 -0.75 23.68 19.78
CA THR A 417 -1.59 24.43 18.82
C THR A 417 -2.76 23.64 18.28
N GLY A 418 -2.95 22.40 18.74
CA GLY A 418 -4.02 21.51 18.28
C GLY A 418 -5.40 22.13 18.38
N GLN A 419 -6.28 21.78 17.45
CA GLN A 419 -7.67 22.25 17.44
C GLN A 419 -8.62 21.20 18.03
N SER A 420 -9.84 21.57 18.30
CA SER A 420 -10.88 20.68 18.81
C SER A 420 -10.52 19.98 20.14
N GLY A 421 -9.65 20.59 20.96
CA GLY A 421 -9.19 20.05 22.23
C GLY A 421 -8.00 19.09 22.13
N TYR A 422 -7.43 18.88 20.96
CA TYR A 422 -6.23 18.09 20.75
C TYR A 422 -4.96 18.86 21.13
N LEU A 423 -3.86 18.15 21.34
CA LEU A 423 -2.58 18.77 21.74
C LEU A 423 -1.78 19.26 20.53
N ILE A 424 -1.86 18.57 19.42
CA ILE A 424 -1.03 18.82 18.23
C ILE A 424 -1.80 18.60 16.93
N ASP A 425 -2.71 17.64 16.88
CA ASP A 425 -3.46 17.30 15.68
C ASP A 425 -4.32 18.48 15.20
N ARG A 426 -4.43 18.68 13.89
CA ARG A 426 -5.11 19.82 13.26
C ARG A 426 -4.57 21.18 13.71
N GLY A 427 -3.33 21.23 14.22
CA GLY A 427 -2.70 22.41 14.78
C GLY A 427 -2.17 23.39 13.73
N ASP A 428 -1.25 24.24 14.15
CA ASP A 428 -0.65 25.28 13.31
C ASP A 428 0.83 24.91 13.02
N ALA A 429 1.15 24.69 11.75
CA ALA A 429 2.51 24.50 11.29
C ALA A 429 3.19 25.87 11.18
N ARG A 430 3.98 26.26 12.18
CA ARG A 430 4.69 27.54 12.24
C ARG A 430 6.09 27.38 11.65
N ILE A 431 6.13 27.24 10.35
CA ILE A 431 7.34 27.00 9.56
C ILE A 431 7.45 27.98 8.41
N THR A 432 8.66 28.22 7.94
CA THR A 432 8.94 29.07 6.77
C THR A 432 8.44 28.40 5.49
N GLU A 433 8.20 29.18 4.44
CA GLU A 433 7.88 28.61 3.11
C GLU A 433 9.02 27.73 2.58
N THR A 434 10.26 28.05 2.91
CA THR A 434 11.41 27.22 2.56
C THR A 434 11.33 25.83 3.20
N GLU A 435 11.02 25.75 4.48
CA GLU A 435 10.82 24.47 5.18
C GLU A 435 9.61 23.71 4.65
N LEU A 436 8.49 24.41 4.42
CA LEU A 436 7.30 23.83 3.80
C LEU A 436 7.63 23.15 2.47
N ARG A 437 8.38 23.85 1.61
CA ARG A 437 8.78 23.35 0.28
C ARG A 437 9.86 22.28 0.32
N GLN A 438 10.76 22.31 1.30
CA GLN A 438 11.86 21.34 1.39
C GLN A 438 11.49 20.05 2.12
N ILE A 439 10.60 20.12 3.11
CA ILE A 439 10.27 18.99 3.97
C ILE A 439 8.91 18.38 3.58
N HIS A 440 7.87 19.19 3.47
CA HIS A 440 6.50 18.68 3.37
C HIS A 440 5.97 18.55 1.93
N LEU A 441 6.47 19.36 0.98
CA LEU A 441 6.01 19.35 -0.40
C LEU A 441 6.56 18.23 -1.30
N PRO A 442 7.80 17.71 -1.11
CA PRO A 442 8.41 16.81 -2.08
C PRO A 442 7.64 15.50 -2.34
N GLY A 443 7.01 14.93 -1.32
CA GLY A 443 6.14 13.75 -1.47
C GLY A 443 4.97 14.00 -2.42
N TYR A 444 4.33 15.17 -2.33
CA TYR A 444 3.21 15.54 -3.20
C TYR A 444 3.65 15.80 -4.65
N ILE A 445 4.81 16.44 -4.83
CA ILE A 445 5.40 16.58 -6.18
C ILE A 445 5.59 15.19 -6.80
N ARG A 446 6.04 14.23 -6.00
CA ARG A 446 6.22 12.86 -6.49
C ARG A 446 4.90 12.17 -6.77
N ALA A 447 3.92 12.25 -5.90
CA ALA A 447 2.58 11.68 -6.11
C ALA A 447 1.92 12.25 -7.39
N ILE A 448 2.04 13.57 -7.62
CA ILE A 448 1.54 14.25 -8.82
C ILE A 448 2.27 13.72 -10.08
N ALA A 449 3.58 13.51 -10.00
CA ALA A 449 4.37 12.97 -11.11
C ALA A 449 3.94 11.54 -11.48
N GLU A 450 3.53 10.72 -10.49
CA GLU A 450 2.93 9.40 -10.72
C GLU A 450 1.46 9.45 -11.18
N GLY A 451 0.87 10.63 -11.21
CA GLY A 451 -0.50 10.86 -11.64
C GLY A 451 -1.55 10.46 -10.61
N VAL A 452 -1.30 10.74 -9.33
CA VAL A 452 -2.31 10.54 -8.28
C VAL A 452 -3.63 11.20 -8.67
N GLY A 453 -4.74 10.46 -8.53
CA GLY A 453 -6.05 10.91 -8.99
C GLY A 453 -6.66 11.99 -8.12
N THR A 454 -6.35 11.97 -6.82
CA THR A 454 -6.90 12.94 -5.87
C THR A 454 -5.85 13.40 -4.85
N ILE A 455 -6.03 14.61 -4.34
CA ILE A 455 -5.27 15.17 -3.21
C ILE A 455 -6.26 15.72 -2.19
N MET A 456 -6.01 15.43 -0.90
CA MET A 456 -6.82 15.90 0.22
C MET A 456 -6.03 16.95 1.02
N PRO A 457 -6.53 18.20 1.10
CA PRO A 457 -5.96 19.24 1.96
C PRO A 457 -6.07 18.86 3.43
N THR A 458 -5.11 19.33 4.23
CA THR A 458 -5.16 19.18 5.69
C THR A 458 -6.19 20.10 6.34
N LEU A 459 -6.68 19.70 7.51
CA LEU A 459 -7.45 20.53 8.43
C LEU A 459 -6.55 21.45 9.27
N SER A 460 -5.24 21.32 9.18
CA SER A 460 -4.25 22.14 9.90
C SER A 460 -4.11 23.54 9.32
N MET A 461 -3.50 24.40 10.09
CA MET A 461 -3.11 25.76 9.65
C MET A 461 -1.63 25.79 9.25
N TRP A 462 -1.30 26.75 8.40
CA TRP A 462 0.07 27.19 8.15
C TRP A 462 0.20 28.67 8.51
N ASN A 463 1.02 28.97 9.55
CA ASN A 463 1.22 30.32 10.07
C ASN A 463 -0.10 31.06 10.36
N GLY A 464 -1.04 30.36 10.99
CA GLY A 464 -2.35 30.90 11.39
C GLY A 464 -3.41 30.93 10.28
N VAL A 465 -3.10 30.51 9.05
CA VAL A 465 -4.06 30.41 7.94
C VAL A 465 -4.50 28.98 7.75
N ASN A 466 -5.82 28.72 7.79
CA ASN A 466 -6.37 27.40 7.56
C ASN A 466 -6.20 26.99 6.08
N ILE A 467 -5.49 25.90 5.82
CA ILE A 467 -5.15 25.45 4.46
C ILE A 467 -6.39 25.08 3.66
N SER A 468 -7.43 24.54 4.29
CA SER A 468 -8.68 24.18 3.59
C SER A 468 -9.41 25.39 2.97
N GLY A 469 -9.12 26.61 3.42
CA GLY A 469 -9.64 27.87 2.83
C GLY A 469 -8.60 28.67 2.03
N ASP A 470 -7.37 28.20 1.92
CA ASP A 470 -6.27 28.97 1.35
C ASP A 470 -6.12 28.76 -0.16
N LYS A 471 -6.50 29.78 -0.92
CA LYS A 471 -6.37 29.80 -2.39
C LYS A 471 -4.91 29.77 -2.85
N ALA A 472 -3.99 30.42 -2.13
CA ALA A 472 -2.59 30.45 -2.51
C ALA A 472 -1.97 29.03 -2.47
N ILE A 473 -2.40 28.21 -1.51
CA ILE A 473 -1.96 26.82 -1.38
C ILE A 473 -2.70 25.91 -2.37
N LEU A 474 -4.03 25.95 -2.41
CA LEU A 474 -4.80 24.94 -3.14
C LEU A 474 -4.97 25.25 -4.63
N THR A 475 -5.02 26.51 -5.01
CA THR A 475 -5.13 26.92 -6.43
C THR A 475 -3.79 27.32 -7.00
N ASP A 476 -3.12 28.29 -6.36
CA ASP A 476 -1.96 28.91 -6.99
C ASP A 476 -0.74 27.96 -6.93
N MET A 477 -0.46 27.34 -5.78
CA MET A 477 0.60 26.33 -5.67
C MET A 477 0.18 24.98 -6.28
N LEU A 478 -0.88 24.34 -5.75
CA LEU A 478 -1.20 22.96 -6.13
C LEU A 478 -1.68 22.83 -7.58
N LYS A 479 -2.71 23.59 -7.97
CA LYS A 479 -3.31 23.45 -9.31
C LYS A 479 -2.50 24.16 -10.40
N THR A 480 -1.91 25.33 -10.10
CA THR A 480 -1.24 26.14 -11.11
C THR A 480 0.26 25.86 -11.16
N GLU A 481 1.00 26.05 -10.07
CA GLU A 481 2.46 25.85 -10.04
C GLU A 481 2.82 24.36 -10.27
N LEU A 482 2.19 23.45 -9.51
CA LEU A 482 2.45 22.01 -9.61
C LEU A 482 1.68 21.32 -10.74
N ASN A 483 0.79 22.06 -11.43
CA ASN A 483 -0.02 21.57 -12.54
C ASN A 483 -0.83 20.30 -12.20
N PHE A 484 -1.40 20.24 -10.99
CA PHE A 484 -2.24 19.12 -10.58
C PHE A 484 -3.58 19.13 -11.33
N ASP A 485 -3.86 18.09 -12.11
CA ASP A 485 -5.07 17.96 -12.94
C ASP A 485 -6.15 17.04 -12.34
N GLY A 486 -5.87 16.41 -11.19
CA GLY A 486 -6.80 15.54 -10.46
C GLY A 486 -7.82 16.33 -9.65
N VAL A 487 -8.52 15.62 -8.77
CA VAL A 487 -9.57 16.17 -7.89
C VAL A 487 -8.97 16.58 -6.54
N VAL A 488 -9.20 17.81 -6.11
CA VAL A 488 -8.96 18.25 -4.74
C VAL A 488 -10.22 17.93 -3.93
N VAL A 489 -10.13 16.90 -3.09
CA VAL A 489 -11.23 16.48 -2.21
C VAL A 489 -10.99 17.01 -0.82
N SER A 490 -11.99 17.59 -0.17
CA SER A 490 -11.82 18.06 1.22
C SER A 490 -11.56 16.90 2.18
N ASP A 491 -10.96 17.17 3.31
CA ASP A 491 -11.02 16.32 4.49
C ASP A 491 -12.42 16.42 5.15
N TRP A 492 -12.69 15.58 6.15
CA TRP A 492 -13.96 15.48 6.87
C TRP A 492 -14.41 16.82 7.42
N ASP A 493 -15.59 17.29 6.95
CA ASP A 493 -16.20 18.54 7.37
C ASP A 493 -15.25 19.77 7.33
N ALA A 494 -14.32 19.82 6.38
CA ALA A 494 -13.37 20.94 6.24
C ALA A 494 -14.05 22.30 6.10
N VAL A 495 -15.28 22.34 5.62
CA VAL A 495 -16.10 23.57 5.56
C VAL A 495 -16.35 24.12 6.97
N VAL A 496 -16.56 23.24 7.95
CA VAL A 496 -16.86 23.62 9.34
C VAL A 496 -15.64 24.21 10.04
N ILE A 497 -14.45 23.65 9.78
CA ILE A 497 -13.23 24.04 10.50
C ILE A 497 -12.79 25.49 10.22
N LEU A 498 -13.23 26.07 9.11
CA LEU A 498 -12.95 27.49 8.80
C LEU A 498 -13.61 28.44 9.78
N ASN A 499 -14.75 28.07 10.36
CA ASN A 499 -15.50 28.81 11.39
C ASN A 499 -15.73 30.30 11.07
N LEU A 500 -15.89 30.62 9.80
CA LEU A 500 -16.16 32.00 9.36
C LEU A 500 -17.61 32.34 9.65
N GLY A 501 -17.82 33.35 10.46
CA GLY A 501 -19.18 33.83 10.84
C GLY A 501 -19.94 32.92 11.82
N GLY A 502 -19.31 31.92 12.44
CA GLY A 502 -19.87 31.08 13.50
C GLY A 502 -20.99 30.11 13.08
N ILE A 503 -21.22 29.91 11.79
CA ILE A 503 -22.23 28.97 11.24
C ILE A 503 -21.51 27.87 10.46
N ASN A 504 -21.65 26.61 10.85
CA ASN A 504 -20.89 25.48 10.35
C ASN A 504 -20.82 25.40 8.82
N TYR A 505 -21.94 25.25 8.15
CA TYR A 505 -22.01 25.24 6.67
C TYR A 505 -22.52 26.58 6.12
N GLY A 506 -22.30 27.67 6.84
CA GLY A 506 -22.67 29.02 6.42
C GLY A 506 -22.04 29.43 5.09
N ILE A 507 -22.66 30.35 4.38
CA ILE A 507 -22.27 30.76 3.03
C ILE A 507 -20.81 31.23 2.97
N GLU A 508 -20.28 31.85 4.03
CA GLU A 508 -18.89 32.34 4.11
C GLU A 508 -17.91 31.16 4.04
N ASN A 509 -18.16 30.12 4.83
CA ASN A 509 -17.33 28.90 4.83
C ASN A 509 -17.37 28.19 3.48
N VAL A 510 -18.57 28.05 2.89
CA VAL A 510 -18.77 27.43 1.57
C VAL A 510 -18.05 28.21 0.48
N VAL A 511 -18.17 29.54 0.47
CA VAL A 511 -17.49 30.42 -0.50
C VAL A 511 -15.96 30.29 -0.37
N ALA A 512 -15.44 30.29 0.86
CA ALA A 512 -14.01 30.16 1.12
C ALA A 512 -13.48 28.79 0.63
N CYS A 513 -14.12 27.69 1.01
CA CYS A 513 -13.71 26.34 0.59
C CYS A 513 -13.75 26.15 -0.93
N VAL A 514 -14.84 26.54 -1.59
CA VAL A 514 -14.97 26.33 -3.03
C VAL A 514 -13.99 27.22 -3.80
N ASN A 515 -13.84 28.49 -3.40
CA ASN A 515 -12.94 29.42 -4.07
C ASN A 515 -11.45 29.17 -3.78
N SER A 516 -11.12 28.47 -2.67
CA SER A 516 -9.74 28.05 -2.42
C SER A 516 -9.24 27.04 -3.48
N GLY A 517 -10.16 26.28 -4.09
CA GLY A 517 -9.81 25.30 -5.13
C GLY A 517 -10.28 23.89 -4.85
N GLN A 518 -11.04 23.66 -3.78
CA GLN A 518 -11.61 22.34 -3.51
C GLN A 518 -12.68 21.98 -4.53
N ASP A 519 -12.63 20.74 -5.04
CA ASP A 519 -13.47 20.26 -6.14
C ASP A 519 -14.59 19.35 -5.66
N MET A 520 -14.40 18.68 -4.53
CA MET A 520 -15.38 17.78 -3.92
C MET A 520 -15.32 17.93 -2.40
N LEU A 521 -16.47 18.11 -1.77
CA LEU A 521 -16.59 18.38 -0.34
C LEU A 521 -17.07 17.14 0.40
N MET A 522 -16.24 16.63 1.34
CA MET A 522 -16.54 15.50 2.21
C MET A 522 -17.38 15.96 3.39
N ILE A 523 -18.62 15.49 3.48
CA ILE A 523 -19.62 15.99 4.42
C ILE A 523 -20.15 14.87 5.29
N GLY A 524 -19.96 15.02 6.60
CA GLY A 524 -20.26 14.03 7.63
C GLY A 524 -21.68 14.07 8.20
N SER A 525 -22.62 14.86 7.64
CA SER A 525 -24.02 14.91 8.12
C SER A 525 -25.01 15.25 7.02
N LEU A 526 -26.24 14.79 7.15
CA LEU A 526 -27.33 15.12 6.20
C LEU A 526 -27.59 16.63 6.16
N GLN A 527 -27.73 17.27 7.30
CA GLN A 527 -28.02 18.73 7.35
C GLN A 527 -26.87 19.53 6.73
N GLY A 528 -25.62 19.18 7.04
CA GLY A 528 -24.45 19.82 6.43
C GLY A 528 -24.42 19.68 4.91
N MET A 529 -24.85 18.52 4.37
CA MET A 529 -24.95 18.30 2.94
C MET A 529 -26.02 19.21 2.31
N LEU A 530 -27.18 19.32 2.94
CA LEU A 530 -28.27 20.18 2.45
C LEU A 530 -27.87 21.67 2.51
N ASP A 531 -27.24 22.09 3.59
CA ASP A 531 -26.73 23.45 3.78
C ASP A 531 -25.63 23.79 2.77
N PHE A 532 -24.68 22.87 2.53
CA PHE A 532 -23.67 23.05 1.50
C PHE A 532 -24.29 23.24 0.11
N ILE A 533 -25.19 22.36 -0.31
CA ILE A 533 -25.84 22.43 -1.62
C ILE A 533 -26.58 23.75 -1.79
N SER A 534 -27.39 24.14 -0.79
CA SER A 534 -28.19 25.37 -0.85
C SER A 534 -27.35 26.62 -0.83
N ASN A 535 -26.34 26.72 0.06
CA ASN A 535 -25.46 27.88 0.17
C ASN A 535 -24.46 27.97 -1.00
N CYS A 536 -24.02 26.86 -1.57
CA CYS A 536 -23.22 26.87 -2.79
C CYS A 536 -24.01 27.45 -3.97
N LYS A 537 -25.25 26.99 -4.15
CA LYS A 537 -26.17 27.53 -5.16
C LYS A 537 -26.45 29.02 -4.96
N LEU A 538 -26.71 29.41 -3.73
CA LEU A 538 -26.95 30.83 -3.38
C LEU A 538 -25.72 31.69 -3.69
N ALA A 539 -24.53 31.22 -3.33
CA ALA A 539 -23.27 31.92 -3.59
C ALA A 539 -22.96 32.09 -5.08
N VAL A 540 -23.26 31.07 -5.90
CA VAL A 540 -23.16 31.18 -7.38
C VAL A 540 -24.14 32.21 -7.92
N ASN A 541 -25.39 32.19 -7.49
CA ASN A 541 -26.42 33.13 -7.92
C ASN A 541 -26.09 34.58 -7.49
N GLN A 542 -25.39 34.78 -6.38
CA GLN A 542 -24.89 36.07 -5.92
C GLN A 542 -23.57 36.50 -6.61
N GLY A 543 -22.97 35.64 -7.48
CA GLY A 543 -21.68 35.92 -8.13
C GLY A 543 -20.48 35.80 -7.19
N ARG A 544 -20.63 35.29 -5.97
CA ARG A 544 -19.56 35.09 -4.99
C ARG A 544 -18.71 33.86 -5.31
N ILE A 545 -19.29 32.87 -5.94
CA ILE A 545 -18.59 31.72 -6.59
C ILE A 545 -18.84 31.87 -8.09
N GLN A 546 -17.77 31.93 -8.87
CA GLN A 546 -17.89 32.02 -10.32
C GLN A 546 -18.32 30.67 -10.92
N GLN A 547 -19.21 30.69 -11.92
CA GLN A 547 -19.63 29.48 -12.64
C GLN A 547 -18.42 28.68 -13.18
N SER A 548 -17.39 29.38 -13.64
CA SER A 548 -16.15 28.76 -14.12
C SER A 548 -15.42 27.92 -13.05
N ARG A 549 -15.55 28.31 -11.75
CA ARG A 549 -14.97 27.54 -10.64
C ARG A 549 -15.74 26.22 -10.45
N ILE A 550 -17.07 26.28 -10.50
CA ILE A 550 -17.93 25.08 -10.47
C ILE A 550 -17.62 24.18 -11.66
N ASP A 551 -17.49 24.75 -12.86
CA ASP A 551 -17.19 24.00 -14.07
C ASP A 551 -15.81 23.32 -14.02
N ASP A 552 -14.78 23.97 -13.47
CA ASP A 552 -13.46 23.34 -13.26
C ASP A 552 -13.55 22.14 -12.31
N ALA A 553 -14.28 22.29 -11.18
CA ALA A 553 -14.46 21.20 -10.22
C ALA A 553 -15.13 19.98 -10.86
N VAL A 554 -16.27 20.21 -11.51
CA VAL A 554 -17.04 19.12 -12.11
C VAL A 554 -16.29 18.44 -13.27
N LYS A 555 -15.57 19.22 -14.08
CA LYS A 555 -14.72 18.64 -15.14
C LYS A 555 -13.64 17.69 -14.59
N ARG A 556 -13.05 18.02 -13.44
CA ARG A 556 -12.08 17.15 -12.77
C ARG A 556 -12.74 15.87 -12.25
N VAL A 557 -13.90 16.00 -11.59
CA VAL A 557 -14.67 14.87 -11.09
C VAL A 557 -15.10 13.93 -12.23
N LEU A 558 -15.68 14.45 -13.31
CA LEU A 558 -16.09 13.65 -14.46
C LEU A 558 -14.91 12.98 -15.15
N ARG A 559 -13.78 13.68 -15.30
CA ARG A 559 -12.56 13.10 -15.87
C ARG A 559 -12.07 11.91 -15.05
N LEU A 560 -12.10 12.02 -13.72
CA LEU A 560 -11.74 10.91 -12.84
C LEU A 560 -12.68 9.72 -13.01
N LYS A 561 -14.01 9.95 -13.08
CA LYS A 561 -15.02 8.89 -13.32
C LYS A 561 -14.78 8.17 -14.65
N PHE A 562 -14.43 8.89 -15.70
CA PHE A 562 -14.08 8.28 -16.98
C PHE A 562 -12.76 7.49 -16.91
N ARG A 563 -11.74 8.01 -16.24
CA ARG A 563 -10.47 7.30 -16.02
C ARG A 563 -10.66 6.00 -15.26
N LEU A 564 -11.60 5.96 -14.31
CA LEU A 564 -11.97 4.77 -13.54
C LEU A 564 -12.85 3.77 -14.32
N GLY A 565 -13.28 4.11 -15.53
CA GLY A 565 -14.16 3.28 -16.35
C GLY A 565 -15.57 3.08 -15.75
N LEU A 566 -16.02 3.99 -14.87
CA LEU A 566 -17.29 3.82 -14.14
C LEU A 566 -18.51 3.91 -15.05
N PHE A 567 -18.43 4.62 -16.16
CA PHE A 567 -19.52 4.68 -17.13
C PHE A 567 -19.70 3.36 -17.88
N GLU A 568 -18.63 2.61 -18.07
CA GLU A 568 -18.61 1.31 -18.73
C GLU A 568 -18.86 0.15 -17.75
N HIS A 569 -18.35 0.28 -16.52
CA HIS A 569 -18.37 -0.77 -15.50
C HIS A 569 -18.76 -0.19 -14.13
N PRO A 570 -20.03 0.22 -13.92
CA PRO A 570 -20.46 0.90 -12.70
C PRO A 570 -20.60 -0.03 -11.48
N TYR A 571 -20.79 -1.34 -11.67
CA TYR A 571 -21.15 -2.27 -10.61
C TYR A 571 -19.96 -3.07 -10.06
N ALA A 572 -20.16 -3.67 -8.89
CA ALA A 572 -19.18 -4.54 -8.25
C ALA A 572 -18.86 -5.80 -9.10
N ILE A 573 -17.59 -6.17 -9.16
CA ILE A 573 -17.10 -7.30 -9.98
C ILE A 573 -17.06 -8.57 -9.12
N ARG A 574 -18.17 -9.29 -9.02
CA ARG A 574 -18.29 -10.46 -8.15
C ARG A 574 -17.36 -11.62 -8.48
N THR A 575 -16.82 -11.69 -9.71
CA THR A 575 -15.81 -12.69 -10.08
C THR A 575 -14.48 -12.48 -9.35
N MET A 576 -14.28 -11.32 -8.70
CA MET A 576 -13.11 -11.03 -7.87
C MET A 576 -13.23 -11.55 -6.43
N ASN A 577 -14.36 -12.13 -6.02
CA ASN A 577 -14.56 -12.59 -4.64
C ASN A 577 -13.47 -13.55 -4.14
N SER A 578 -12.89 -14.35 -5.02
CA SER A 578 -11.79 -15.28 -4.67
C SER A 578 -10.46 -14.59 -4.35
N THR A 579 -10.31 -13.30 -4.65
CA THR A 579 -9.09 -12.53 -4.34
C THR A 579 -9.11 -11.98 -2.92
N PHE A 580 -10.29 -11.79 -2.34
CA PHE A 580 -10.48 -11.25 -1.01
C PHE A 580 -9.90 -12.17 0.07
N GLY A 581 -9.08 -11.63 0.96
CA GLY A 581 -8.43 -12.36 2.04
C GLY A 581 -7.58 -13.54 1.55
N SER A 582 -7.13 -13.51 0.29
CA SER A 582 -6.45 -14.63 -0.35
C SER A 582 -5.09 -14.93 0.31
N ALA A 583 -4.64 -16.18 0.19
CA ALA A 583 -3.33 -16.59 0.69
C ALA A 583 -2.20 -15.74 0.09
N LEU A 584 -2.31 -15.35 -1.18
CA LEU A 584 -1.32 -14.49 -1.83
C LEU A 584 -1.22 -13.10 -1.15
N HIS A 585 -2.35 -12.49 -0.82
CA HIS A 585 -2.35 -11.19 -0.11
C HIS A 585 -1.81 -11.33 1.31
N ARG A 586 -2.15 -12.43 2.01
CA ARG A 586 -1.60 -12.73 3.35
C ARG A 586 -0.10 -12.98 3.30
N ASP A 587 0.41 -13.64 2.27
CA ASP A 587 1.86 -13.85 2.08
C ASP A 587 2.58 -12.51 1.87
N VAL A 588 2.00 -11.58 1.12
CA VAL A 588 2.54 -10.21 0.98
C VAL A 588 2.55 -9.50 2.34
N ALA A 589 1.46 -9.55 3.10
CA ALA A 589 1.39 -8.93 4.42
C ALA A 589 2.40 -9.55 5.40
N ARG A 590 2.52 -10.89 5.42
CA ARG A 590 3.55 -11.60 6.20
C ARG A 590 4.96 -11.16 5.83
N GLN A 591 5.23 -10.92 4.55
CA GLN A 591 6.53 -10.41 4.11
C GLN A 591 6.75 -8.96 4.60
N CYS A 592 5.71 -8.11 4.55
CA CYS A 592 5.78 -6.76 5.11
C CYS A 592 6.12 -6.79 6.61
N VAL A 593 5.51 -7.70 7.38
CA VAL A 593 5.82 -7.87 8.81
C VAL A 593 7.28 -8.28 9.00
N ARG A 594 7.77 -9.30 8.30
CA ARG A 594 9.17 -9.75 8.39
C ARG A 594 10.18 -8.63 8.16
N GLU A 595 9.92 -7.81 7.15
CA GLU A 595 10.88 -6.78 6.73
C GLU A 595 10.77 -5.49 7.54
N SER A 596 9.65 -5.27 8.24
CA SER A 596 9.43 -4.07 9.05
C SER A 596 9.89 -4.17 10.50
N MET A 597 10.09 -5.39 11.04
CA MET A 597 10.55 -5.59 12.42
C MET A 597 11.96 -5.02 12.59
N VAL A 598 12.14 -4.15 13.59
CA VAL A 598 13.44 -3.54 13.88
C VAL A 598 14.02 -4.11 15.17
N LEU A 599 15.15 -4.81 15.06
CA LEU A 599 15.86 -5.34 16.21
C LEU A 599 16.70 -4.21 16.84
N LEU A 600 16.31 -3.75 18.04
CA LEU A 600 16.98 -2.68 18.75
C LEU A 600 18.09 -3.19 19.68
N LYS A 601 17.94 -4.39 20.23
CA LYS A 601 18.91 -5.02 21.16
C LYS A 601 18.88 -6.53 20.97
N ASN A 602 20.06 -7.20 21.07
CA ASN A 602 20.20 -8.65 21.03
C ASN A 602 21.44 -9.12 21.80
N ASP A 603 21.38 -9.07 23.13
CA ASP A 603 22.51 -9.45 23.99
C ASP A 603 22.76 -10.95 23.94
N SER A 604 24.04 -11.32 23.92
CA SER A 604 24.50 -12.72 23.95
C SER A 604 23.80 -13.60 22.92
N ALA A 605 23.48 -13.07 21.76
CA ALA A 605 22.75 -13.78 20.67
C ALA A 605 21.49 -14.48 21.22
N THR A 606 20.68 -13.76 21.98
CA THR A 606 19.40 -14.26 22.52
C THR A 606 18.43 -14.68 21.42
N LEU A 607 18.38 -13.91 20.33
CA LEU A 607 17.72 -14.28 19.09
C LEU A 607 18.74 -14.83 18.09
N PRO A 608 18.36 -15.85 17.28
CA PRO A 608 17.02 -16.47 17.20
C PRO A 608 16.72 -17.42 18.38
N ILE A 609 15.41 -17.52 18.72
CA ILE A 609 14.92 -18.50 19.70
C ILE A 609 15.06 -19.90 19.07
N PRO A 610 15.67 -20.88 19.74
CA PRO A 610 15.71 -22.26 19.25
C PRO A 610 14.27 -22.83 19.16
N LYS A 611 13.92 -23.46 18.04
CA LYS A 611 12.55 -24.01 17.86
C LYS A 611 12.18 -25.08 18.91
N THR A 612 13.17 -25.71 19.52
CA THR A 612 12.97 -26.71 20.60
C THR A 612 12.83 -26.10 21.99
N ALA A 613 13.04 -24.78 22.14
CA ALA A 613 12.92 -24.13 23.44
C ALA A 613 11.47 -24.05 23.91
N ASN A 614 11.26 -24.04 25.23
CA ASN A 614 9.96 -23.73 25.83
C ASN A 614 9.81 -22.21 25.90
N VAL A 615 8.66 -21.68 25.47
CA VAL A 615 8.42 -20.22 25.36
C VAL A 615 7.18 -19.83 26.14
N ALA A 616 7.31 -18.84 27.01
CA ALA A 616 6.17 -18.16 27.60
C ALA A 616 5.88 -16.86 26.83
N VAL A 617 4.69 -16.71 26.28
CA VAL A 617 4.20 -15.44 25.73
C VAL A 617 3.46 -14.69 26.85
N VAL A 618 3.88 -13.46 27.12
CA VAL A 618 3.40 -12.68 28.27
C VAL A 618 2.89 -11.32 27.80
N GLY A 619 1.81 -10.84 28.43
CA GLY A 619 1.17 -9.56 28.14
C GLY A 619 -0.08 -9.70 27.27
N ALA A 620 -1.03 -8.78 27.47
CA ALA A 620 -2.33 -8.80 26.79
C ALA A 620 -2.20 -8.66 25.27
N TRP A 621 -1.19 -7.94 24.78
CA TRP A 621 -0.89 -7.77 23.34
C TRP A 621 -0.45 -9.06 22.66
N GLY A 622 -0.02 -10.09 23.43
CA GLY A 622 0.45 -11.38 22.88
C GLY A 622 -0.63 -12.21 22.18
N ASP A 623 -1.90 -12.04 22.51
CA ASP A 623 -3.03 -12.77 21.90
C ASP A 623 -4.21 -11.85 21.56
N ASP A 624 -3.91 -10.65 21.05
CA ASP A 624 -4.89 -9.61 20.75
C ASP A 624 -4.64 -9.02 19.35
N LEU A 625 -5.50 -9.37 18.41
CA LEU A 625 -5.35 -8.98 17.01
C LEU A 625 -5.68 -7.49 16.79
N GLY A 626 -6.61 -6.95 17.56
CA GLY A 626 -6.97 -5.53 17.46
C GLY A 626 -5.83 -4.62 17.89
N ARG A 627 -5.17 -4.93 19.03
CA ARG A 627 -3.97 -4.23 19.48
C ARG A 627 -2.80 -4.38 18.50
N GLN A 628 -2.69 -5.55 17.88
CA GLN A 628 -1.69 -5.82 16.84
C GLN A 628 -1.92 -4.98 15.59
N CYS A 629 -3.17 -4.72 15.19
CA CYS A 629 -3.52 -3.92 14.02
C CYS A 629 -3.49 -2.41 14.30
N GLY A 630 -3.87 -1.98 15.51
CA GLY A 630 -3.91 -0.56 15.86
C GLY A 630 -5.14 0.19 15.38
N GLY A 631 -5.05 1.52 15.31
CA GLY A 631 -6.11 2.39 14.81
C GLY A 631 -6.45 2.15 13.35
N TRP A 632 -7.52 2.76 12.87
CA TRP A 632 -8.04 2.57 11.50
C TRP A 632 -8.35 1.11 11.15
N THR A 633 -8.69 0.27 12.13
CA THR A 633 -9.00 -1.15 11.91
C THR A 633 -10.39 -1.47 12.45
N ILE A 634 -11.33 -1.83 11.57
CA ILE A 634 -12.76 -2.07 11.78
C ILE A 634 -13.49 -0.83 12.29
N THR A 635 -12.97 -0.15 13.30
CA THR A 635 -13.45 1.16 13.76
C THR A 635 -12.36 2.22 13.57
N TRP A 636 -12.75 3.48 13.59
CA TRP A 636 -11.82 4.62 13.46
C TRP A 636 -10.67 4.55 14.46
N GLN A 637 -10.99 4.41 15.74
CA GLN A 637 -9.96 4.35 16.80
C GLN A 637 -9.27 2.99 16.89
N GLY A 638 -9.73 1.97 16.15
CA GLY A 638 -9.36 0.58 16.40
C GLY A 638 -10.04 0.03 17.65
N GLN A 639 -9.81 -1.22 17.95
CA GLN A 639 -10.38 -1.92 19.11
C GLN A 639 -9.39 -2.98 19.60
N PHE A 640 -9.50 -3.43 20.84
CA PHE A 640 -8.82 -4.62 21.31
C PHE A 640 -9.66 -5.88 21.07
N GLY A 641 -9.01 -7.05 21.15
CA GLY A 641 -9.61 -8.36 20.92
C GLY A 641 -9.44 -8.90 19.50
N ASN A 642 -10.03 -10.05 19.23
CA ASN A 642 -9.95 -10.71 17.92
C ASN A 642 -11.03 -10.19 16.97
N ILE A 643 -10.87 -8.97 16.52
CA ILE A 643 -11.86 -8.18 15.75
C ILE A 643 -11.95 -8.56 14.26
N THR A 644 -10.99 -9.31 13.75
CA THR A 644 -10.95 -9.76 12.34
C THR A 644 -10.20 -11.09 12.22
N THR A 645 -10.00 -11.57 11.00
CA THR A 645 -9.26 -12.81 10.74
C THR A 645 -7.76 -12.53 10.64
N GLY A 646 -6.95 -13.25 11.43
CA GLY A 646 -5.49 -13.12 11.41
C GLY A 646 -4.79 -14.04 12.38
N THR A 647 -3.49 -13.87 12.52
CA THR A 647 -2.61 -14.63 13.39
C THR A 647 -2.00 -13.72 14.45
N THR A 648 -2.28 -13.98 15.73
CA THR A 648 -1.66 -13.26 16.86
C THR A 648 -0.23 -13.76 17.11
N VAL A 649 0.56 -13.01 17.88
CA VAL A 649 1.92 -13.42 18.30
C VAL A 649 1.92 -14.81 18.91
N LYS A 650 1.02 -15.06 19.88
CA LYS A 650 0.87 -16.37 20.54
C LYS A 650 0.59 -17.49 19.53
N LYS A 651 -0.38 -17.30 18.62
CA LYS A 651 -0.72 -18.29 17.59
C LYS A 651 0.47 -18.54 16.66
N ALA A 652 1.18 -17.47 16.27
CA ALA A 652 2.35 -17.56 15.40
C ALA A 652 3.49 -18.36 16.07
N ILE A 653 3.85 -18.02 17.30
CA ILE A 653 4.87 -18.72 18.07
C ILE A 653 4.47 -20.20 18.25
N SER A 654 3.21 -20.47 18.62
CA SER A 654 2.72 -21.85 18.79
C SER A 654 2.77 -22.69 17.50
N SER A 655 2.75 -22.06 16.34
CA SER A 655 2.79 -22.77 15.05
C SER A 655 4.19 -23.21 14.63
N VAL A 656 5.25 -22.60 15.17
CA VAL A 656 6.65 -22.87 14.78
C VAL A 656 7.47 -23.49 15.90
N CYS A 657 7.10 -23.23 17.17
CA CYS A 657 7.77 -23.76 18.34
C CYS A 657 7.47 -25.28 18.49
N GLN A 658 8.52 -26.06 18.69
CA GLN A 658 8.44 -27.51 18.94
C GLN A 658 8.42 -27.82 20.46
N GLY A 659 8.86 -26.86 21.29
CA GLY A 659 8.75 -26.93 22.73
C GLY A 659 7.36 -26.52 23.22
N THR A 660 7.19 -26.43 24.55
CA THR A 660 5.93 -26.01 25.14
C THR A 660 5.76 -24.49 25.00
N VAL A 661 4.58 -24.03 24.56
CA VAL A 661 4.21 -22.62 24.52
C VAL A 661 3.13 -22.38 25.59
N THR A 662 3.42 -21.48 26.53
CA THR A 662 2.46 -21.01 27.53
C THR A 662 2.06 -19.55 27.27
N TYR A 663 0.91 -19.14 27.81
CA TYR A 663 0.44 -17.76 27.69
C TYR A 663 -0.08 -17.24 29.04
N SER A 664 0.33 -16.03 29.39
CA SER A 664 -0.14 -15.32 30.58
C SER A 664 -0.22 -13.83 30.32
N THR A 665 -1.33 -13.18 30.63
CA THR A 665 -1.45 -11.72 30.52
C THR A 665 -0.65 -10.98 31.59
N THR A 666 -0.39 -11.61 32.73
CA THR A 666 0.20 -11.00 33.95
C THR A 666 1.60 -11.52 34.28
N GLY A 667 2.07 -12.55 33.56
CA GLY A 667 3.38 -13.18 33.83
C GLY A 667 3.46 -13.93 35.16
N ASP A 668 2.31 -14.29 35.81
CA ASP A 668 2.29 -14.98 37.11
C ASP A 668 2.77 -16.42 37.01
N SER A 669 2.66 -17.04 35.84
CA SER A 669 3.14 -18.39 35.60
C SER A 669 3.89 -18.48 34.28
N LEU A 670 5.20 -18.60 34.37
CA LEU A 670 6.09 -18.77 33.21
C LEU A 670 6.42 -20.25 32.93
N GLY A 671 5.95 -21.16 33.81
CA GLY A 671 6.21 -22.61 33.69
C GLY A 671 7.71 -22.93 33.52
N ASN A 672 8.00 -23.94 32.68
CA ASN A 672 9.37 -24.34 32.36
C ASN A 672 9.95 -23.59 31.14
N ALA A 673 9.49 -22.36 30.88
CA ALA A 673 9.96 -21.58 29.76
C ALA A 673 11.47 -21.32 29.85
N ASP A 674 12.16 -21.46 28.73
CA ASP A 674 13.55 -21.03 28.55
C ASP A 674 13.60 -19.55 28.13
N TYR A 675 12.59 -19.13 27.37
CA TYR A 675 12.42 -17.77 26.85
C TYR A 675 11.08 -17.19 27.27
N VAL A 676 11.06 -15.91 27.57
CA VAL A 676 9.85 -15.12 27.79
C VAL A 676 9.73 -14.09 26.67
N VAL A 677 8.71 -14.17 25.87
CA VAL A 677 8.36 -13.15 24.87
C VAL A 677 7.31 -12.24 25.52
N VAL A 678 7.74 -11.10 26.03
CA VAL A 678 6.86 -10.10 26.64
C VAL A 678 6.39 -9.11 25.58
N VAL A 679 5.07 -8.98 25.43
CA VAL A 679 4.44 -8.14 24.41
C VAL A 679 3.69 -7.00 25.10
N VAL A 680 4.15 -5.78 24.86
CA VAL A 680 3.61 -4.55 25.44
C VAL A 680 3.39 -3.52 24.35
N GLY A 681 2.62 -2.47 24.62
CA GLY A 681 2.42 -1.44 23.60
C GLY A 681 1.40 -0.37 23.96
N GLU A 682 1.05 0.42 22.97
CA GLU A 682 -0.04 1.39 23.04
C GLU A 682 -1.38 0.69 22.80
N GLU A 683 -2.46 1.19 23.44
CA GLU A 683 -3.81 0.82 23.03
C GLU A 683 -4.09 1.42 21.65
N PRO A 684 -4.99 0.82 20.86
CA PRO A 684 -5.35 1.36 19.56
C PRO A 684 -5.85 2.81 19.63
N TYR A 685 -5.43 3.63 18.69
CA TYR A 685 -5.88 5.03 18.54
C TYR A 685 -5.73 5.49 17.10
N ALA A 686 -6.45 6.56 16.74
CA ALA A 686 -6.26 7.29 15.49
C ALA A 686 -6.40 8.80 15.75
N GLU A 687 -5.66 9.61 15.00
CA GLU A 687 -5.72 11.08 15.00
C GLU A 687 -5.48 11.74 16.37
N GLY A 688 -6.15 12.88 16.63
CA GLY A 688 -6.01 13.66 17.85
C GLY A 688 -6.22 12.93 19.17
N PRO A 689 -7.13 11.92 19.29
CA PRO A 689 -7.18 11.05 20.47
C PRO A 689 -5.87 10.31 20.77
N GLY A 690 -5.00 10.17 19.79
CA GLY A 690 -3.66 9.61 19.95
C GLY A 690 -2.59 10.61 20.39
N ASP A 691 -2.89 11.92 20.42
CA ASP A 691 -1.93 12.93 20.88
C ASP A 691 -1.55 12.71 22.33
N ARG A 692 -0.25 12.80 22.64
CA ARG A 692 0.26 12.61 24.01
C ARG A 692 1.31 13.66 24.38
N SER A 693 1.26 14.08 25.63
CA SER A 693 2.33 14.88 26.24
C SER A 693 3.46 14.02 26.84
N ASP A 694 3.19 12.72 27.10
CA ASP A 694 4.16 11.76 27.65
C ASP A 694 4.14 10.47 26.84
N LEU A 695 5.30 10.10 26.30
CA LEU A 695 5.54 8.87 25.52
C LEU A 695 6.22 7.77 26.33
N SER A 696 6.24 7.87 27.66
CA SER A 696 6.72 6.80 28.52
C SER A 696 5.81 5.56 28.43
N LEU A 697 6.42 4.38 28.54
CA LEU A 697 5.63 3.17 28.77
C LEU A 697 4.83 3.30 30.07
N SER A 698 3.62 2.74 30.10
CA SER A 698 2.81 2.70 31.33
C SER A 698 3.55 1.95 32.43
N GLN A 699 3.32 2.34 33.69
CA GLN A 699 3.95 1.68 34.83
C GLN A 699 3.63 0.18 34.84
N ALA A 700 2.41 -0.22 34.46
CA ALA A 700 2.03 -1.62 34.35
C ALA A 700 2.87 -2.42 33.35
N HIS A 701 3.25 -1.80 32.22
CA HIS A 701 4.15 -2.43 31.24
C HIS A 701 5.57 -2.54 31.76
N LYS A 702 6.08 -1.50 32.42
CA LYS A 702 7.39 -1.53 33.06
C LYS A 702 7.46 -2.63 34.13
N ASP A 703 6.47 -2.68 35.01
CA ASP A 703 6.38 -3.71 36.07
C ASP A 703 6.32 -5.12 35.46
N LEU A 704 5.60 -5.31 34.36
CA LEU A 704 5.52 -6.58 33.65
C LEU A 704 6.88 -7.02 33.08
N ILE A 705 7.61 -6.10 32.45
CA ILE A 705 8.95 -6.35 31.92
C ILE A 705 9.90 -6.71 33.07
N THR A 706 9.94 -5.89 34.13
CA THR A 706 10.76 -6.12 35.34
C THR A 706 10.45 -7.47 35.98
N LYS A 707 9.17 -7.84 36.07
CA LYS A 707 8.75 -9.15 36.61
C LYS A 707 9.29 -10.30 35.74
N CYS A 708 9.22 -10.17 34.40
CA CYS A 708 9.79 -11.16 33.49
C CYS A 708 11.32 -11.24 33.62
N ALA A 709 12.01 -10.09 33.70
CA ALA A 709 13.45 -10.04 33.92
C ALA A 709 13.91 -10.72 35.23
N ASN A 710 13.20 -10.47 36.33
CA ASN A 710 13.48 -11.05 37.63
C ASN A 710 13.25 -12.58 37.68
N SER A 711 12.64 -13.17 36.65
CA SER A 711 12.50 -14.64 36.54
C SER A 711 13.79 -15.38 36.25
N GLY A 712 14.86 -14.64 35.82
CA GLY A 712 16.13 -15.21 35.40
C GLY A 712 16.10 -15.92 34.04
N LYS A 713 15.00 -15.80 33.31
CA LYS A 713 14.82 -16.37 31.97
C LYS A 713 15.29 -15.37 30.90
N LYS A 714 15.52 -15.83 29.67
CA LYS A 714 15.83 -14.94 28.54
C LYS A 714 14.60 -14.14 28.12
N VAL A 715 14.64 -12.83 28.28
CA VAL A 715 13.52 -11.94 27.99
C VAL A 715 13.68 -11.28 26.62
N VAL A 716 12.69 -11.50 25.74
CA VAL A 716 12.55 -10.83 24.45
C VAL A 716 11.33 -9.91 24.53
N CYS A 717 11.53 -8.61 24.45
CA CYS A 717 10.44 -7.63 24.45
C CYS A 717 10.01 -7.28 23.02
N LEU A 718 8.71 -7.39 22.74
CA LEU A 718 8.05 -6.88 21.53
C LEU A 718 7.25 -5.64 21.91
N LEU A 719 7.58 -4.51 21.32
CA LEU A 719 6.84 -3.25 21.51
C LEU A 719 5.93 -2.99 20.33
N PHE A 720 4.61 -2.96 20.59
CA PHE A 720 3.59 -2.52 19.63
C PHE A 720 3.29 -1.04 19.86
N SER A 721 3.72 -0.17 18.94
CA SER A 721 3.49 1.27 19.08
C SER A 721 3.38 1.95 17.71
N GLY A 722 2.66 3.05 17.69
CA GLY A 722 2.54 3.92 16.51
C GLY A 722 3.66 4.97 16.40
N ARG A 723 4.66 4.90 17.30
CA ARG A 723 5.75 5.90 17.41
C ARG A 723 6.89 5.39 18.29
N PRO A 724 8.07 6.01 18.27
CA PRO A 724 9.11 5.76 19.27
C PRO A 724 8.61 6.12 20.69
N MET A 725 8.69 5.16 21.62
CA MET A 725 8.34 5.33 23.04
C MET A 725 9.60 5.50 23.88
N ILE A 726 9.49 6.10 25.06
CA ILE A 726 10.61 6.15 26.01
C ILE A 726 10.76 4.78 26.67
N ILE A 727 11.87 4.09 26.33
CA ILE A 727 12.18 2.72 26.78
C ILE A 727 13.51 2.63 27.52
N THR A 728 14.15 3.75 27.79
CA THR A 728 15.53 3.82 28.36
C THR A 728 15.66 3.09 29.67
N ASP A 729 14.62 3.08 30.49
CA ASP A 729 14.58 2.43 31.80
C ASP A 729 14.40 0.90 31.70
N VAL A 730 13.61 0.40 30.74
CA VAL A 730 13.31 -1.04 30.62
C VAL A 730 14.24 -1.77 29.63
N LEU A 731 14.89 -1.04 28.73
CA LEU A 731 15.77 -1.63 27.71
C LEU A 731 16.92 -2.47 28.32
N PRO A 732 17.56 -2.07 29.45
CA PRO A 732 18.59 -2.88 30.10
C PRO A 732 18.07 -4.22 30.66
N GLU A 733 16.79 -4.29 31.03
CA GLU A 733 16.17 -5.46 31.63
C GLU A 733 15.86 -6.58 30.60
N CYS A 734 15.85 -6.26 29.30
CA CYS A 734 15.56 -7.20 28.23
C CYS A 734 16.86 -7.75 27.61
N ASN A 735 16.90 -9.06 27.29
CA ASN A 735 18.00 -9.66 26.54
C ASN A 735 17.92 -9.31 25.05
N ALA A 736 16.70 -9.20 24.50
CA ALA A 736 16.45 -8.69 23.17
C ALA A 736 15.24 -7.74 23.18
N PHE A 737 15.27 -6.74 22.32
CA PHE A 737 14.19 -5.75 22.19
C PHE A 737 13.88 -5.49 20.72
N VAL A 738 12.61 -5.62 20.35
CA VAL A 738 12.12 -5.46 18.98
C VAL A 738 11.05 -4.37 18.93
N ALA A 739 11.26 -3.35 18.12
CA ALA A 739 10.20 -2.44 17.70
C ALA A 739 9.38 -3.16 16.62
N ALA A 740 8.19 -3.61 17.01
CA ALA A 740 7.30 -4.38 16.15
C ALA A 740 6.23 -3.50 15.49
N TRP A 741 6.15 -2.23 15.88
CA TRP A 741 5.21 -1.25 15.37
C TRP A 741 3.75 -1.71 15.50
N LEU A 742 2.96 -1.59 14.43
CA LEU A 742 1.57 -2.07 14.32
C LEU A 742 1.52 -3.04 13.12
N PRO A 743 1.81 -4.33 13.32
CA PRO A 743 2.11 -5.28 12.25
C PRO A 743 0.90 -5.80 11.45
N GLY A 744 -0.34 -5.47 11.84
CA GLY A 744 -1.53 -5.93 11.11
C GLY A 744 -1.90 -7.40 11.38
N THR A 745 -2.55 -8.07 10.42
CA THR A 745 -3.14 -9.41 10.65
C THR A 745 -2.16 -10.58 10.61
N GLU A 746 -0.95 -10.41 10.04
CA GLU A 746 -0.08 -11.56 9.76
C GLU A 746 1.07 -11.70 10.76
N GLY A 747 0.73 -11.87 12.04
CA GLY A 747 1.71 -12.08 13.13
C GLY A 747 2.67 -13.26 12.92
N GLN A 748 2.38 -14.14 11.95
CA GLN A 748 3.31 -15.20 11.56
C GLN A 748 4.68 -14.63 11.13
N GLY A 749 4.70 -13.44 10.52
CA GLY A 749 5.95 -12.75 10.16
C GLY A 749 6.82 -12.40 11.37
N ILE A 750 6.20 -12.16 12.55
CA ILE A 750 6.92 -11.94 13.81
C ILE A 750 7.64 -13.23 14.23
N ALA A 751 6.93 -14.37 14.21
CA ALA A 751 7.54 -15.64 14.57
C ALA A 751 8.68 -16.01 13.61
N ASP A 752 8.55 -15.71 12.32
CA ASP A 752 9.59 -15.98 11.32
C ASP A 752 10.93 -15.31 11.68
N VAL A 753 10.89 -14.06 12.14
CA VAL A 753 12.12 -13.36 12.56
C VAL A 753 12.60 -13.78 13.94
N LEU A 754 11.69 -14.05 14.89
CA LEU A 754 12.08 -14.47 16.24
C LEU A 754 12.77 -15.85 16.26
N PHE A 755 12.35 -16.76 15.37
CA PHE A 755 12.90 -18.13 15.30
C PHE A 755 13.97 -18.32 14.22
N GLY A 756 14.34 -17.25 13.51
CA GLY A 756 15.43 -17.24 12.53
C GLY A 756 15.08 -17.87 11.18
N ASP A 757 13.80 -18.08 10.87
CA ASP A 757 13.37 -18.45 9.52
C ASP A 757 13.56 -17.29 8.51
N TYR A 758 13.67 -16.07 9.05
CA TYR A 758 13.98 -14.82 8.33
C TYR A 758 14.84 -13.92 9.21
N ASP A 759 15.86 -13.25 8.65
CA ASP A 759 16.68 -12.31 9.43
C ASP A 759 16.02 -10.93 9.52
N PHE A 760 16.32 -10.17 10.58
CA PHE A 760 15.86 -8.79 10.71
C PHE A 760 16.49 -7.91 9.61
N LYS A 761 15.63 -7.16 8.92
CA LYS A 761 16.03 -6.18 7.90
C LYS A 761 15.66 -4.75 8.26
N GLY A 762 14.61 -4.61 9.06
CA GLY A 762 14.00 -3.32 9.38
C GLY A 762 15.00 -2.30 9.91
N LYS A 763 14.83 -1.05 9.47
CA LYS A 763 15.64 0.10 9.89
C LYS A 763 14.74 1.22 10.37
N LEU A 764 15.06 1.82 11.52
CA LEU A 764 14.31 2.96 12.06
C LEU A 764 14.20 4.08 11.02
N LYS A 765 13.00 4.60 10.83
CA LYS A 765 12.72 5.80 10.04
C LYS A 765 12.33 7.00 10.90
N HIS A 766 12.49 6.84 12.18
CA HIS A 766 12.45 7.89 13.20
C HIS A 766 13.65 7.78 14.11
N THR A 767 14.24 8.91 14.47
CA THR A 767 15.21 9.00 15.54
C THR A 767 14.52 8.64 16.85
N TRP A 768 15.09 7.72 17.63
CA TRP A 768 14.45 7.22 18.86
C TRP A 768 14.88 8.06 20.06
N PRO A 769 13.99 8.78 20.76
CA PRO A 769 14.35 9.61 21.90
C PRO A 769 14.76 8.78 23.13
N SER A 770 15.73 9.27 23.90
CA SER A 770 16.09 8.67 25.19
C SER A 770 15.24 9.19 26.35
N SER A 771 14.64 10.36 26.20
CA SER A 771 13.80 11.00 27.24
C SER A 771 12.80 11.97 26.62
N MET A 772 11.76 12.31 27.37
CA MET A 772 10.75 13.29 26.96
C MET A 772 11.33 14.68 26.68
N THR A 773 12.45 15.03 27.30
CA THR A 773 13.09 16.35 27.11
C THR A 773 13.76 16.51 25.74
N GLN A 774 13.95 15.42 25.00
CA GLN A 774 14.51 15.46 23.64
C GLN A 774 13.45 15.71 22.56
N ILE A 775 12.17 15.47 22.88
CA ILE A 775 11.07 15.53 21.93
C ILE A 775 10.64 16.99 21.64
N PRO A 776 10.42 17.36 20.36
CA PRO A 776 10.63 16.53 19.17
C PRO A 776 12.12 16.32 18.84
N ILE A 777 12.44 15.16 18.26
CA ILE A 777 13.79 14.82 17.79
C ILE A 777 13.72 14.25 16.37
N ASN A 778 14.62 14.75 15.50
CA ASN A 778 14.59 14.34 14.09
C ASN A 778 16.01 14.24 13.54
N SER A 779 16.21 13.42 12.54
CA SER A 779 17.48 13.32 11.82
C SER A 779 17.92 14.69 11.31
N GLY A 780 19.14 15.06 11.63
CA GLY A 780 19.77 16.32 11.20
C GLY A 780 19.50 17.53 12.09
N ASP A 781 18.77 17.40 13.21
CA ASP A 781 18.51 18.51 14.16
C ASP A 781 19.62 18.74 15.19
N GLY A 782 20.72 17.95 15.12
CA GLY A 782 21.88 18.04 16.02
C GLY A 782 21.69 17.33 17.35
N LYS A 783 20.55 16.71 17.63
CA LYS A 783 20.30 15.92 18.84
C LYS A 783 20.73 14.46 18.67
N THR A 784 21.17 13.83 19.75
CA THR A 784 21.53 12.42 19.78
C THR A 784 20.44 11.63 20.51
N GLY A 785 19.71 10.80 19.79
CA GLY A 785 18.70 9.92 20.36
C GLY A 785 19.27 8.68 21.04
N LEU A 786 18.40 7.86 21.66
CA LEU A 786 18.75 6.53 22.16
C LEU A 786 19.22 5.61 21.02
N PHE A 787 18.52 5.68 19.88
CA PHE A 787 18.93 5.07 18.62
C PHE A 787 18.83 6.10 17.50
N PRO A 788 19.84 6.18 16.61
CA PRO A 788 19.80 7.10 15.49
C PRO A 788 18.81 6.62 14.40
N TYR A 789 18.37 7.53 13.54
CA TYR A 789 17.75 7.20 12.27
C TYR A 789 18.59 6.18 11.49
N GLY A 790 17.93 5.19 10.86
CA GLY A 790 18.59 4.10 10.12
C GLY A 790 19.10 2.95 10.99
N TYR A 791 18.93 3.04 12.33
CA TYR A 791 19.37 1.97 13.23
C TYR A 791 18.53 0.70 13.07
N GLY A 792 19.17 -0.44 13.27
CA GLY A 792 18.56 -1.77 13.34
C GLY A 792 19.63 -2.84 13.24
N LEU A 793 19.59 -3.80 14.14
CA LEU A 793 20.53 -4.92 14.19
C LEU A 793 20.08 -6.04 13.22
N LYS A 794 21.02 -6.95 12.93
CA LYS A 794 20.76 -8.27 12.34
C LYS A 794 21.13 -9.34 13.35
N MET A 795 20.53 -10.52 13.26
CA MET A 795 20.91 -11.66 14.09
C MET A 795 22.28 -12.19 13.71
N ASN A 796 22.56 -12.21 12.40
CA ASN A 796 23.84 -12.64 11.84
C ASN A 796 24.45 -11.43 11.11
N PRO A 797 25.35 -10.69 11.76
CA PRO A 797 25.94 -9.46 11.22
C PRO A 797 26.87 -9.71 10.01
#